data_bf9a5cd99ec150a95739d5af0bb6f55d
#
_entry.id   bf9a5cd99ec150a95739d5af0bb6f55d
#
_cell.length_a   1.000
_cell.length_b   1.000
_cell.length_c   1.000
_cell.angle_alpha   90.00
_cell.angle_beta   90.00
_cell.angle_gamma   90.00
#
_symmetry.space_group_name_H-M   'P 1'
#
loop_
_entity.id
_entity.type
_entity.pdbx_description
1 polymer ?
#
loop_
_entity_poly.entity_id
_entity_poly.type
_entity_poly.pdbx_seq_one_letter_code
_entity_poly.pdbx_strand_id
1 'polypeptide(L)'
;MDPQRRQQRGVPQKAITAQRMQLLTVIFLVVALVLVGRLAWVQLKWGPQLQTVASDQRTRTFVDPARRGEIVDRQGNFLAYTMQARSLTVSPVVLRRELGEIARNEMYEEGATRAEAEAQEGARVEDMLRQMANEIPRMIGQGEENSEDKKDSDNKSDNNSANNADAKVKTQKVNSKDILEKLHADTDYEVLVRNVDPDVAAEVAKKFHGVAADHQDIREYPNGAVAENIIGRVSMDGQGQFGMEASSDSILTGINGRSTEDVSANGQVIPGTLRDVVPAVNGAKIELTIDLDLQAYVQQLLEQAKENSRAKGAEAVVLDAATGEVLAMANTDTIDPNGNLEKQLKNGRSFDNPSISHPFEPGSVAKIITATAAIEEGLTTPDEVHQVPGQIEMSGVTVADAWEHGVLPYTTTGIFGKSSNVGTLMLAQRVGEERFDDYLKRFGIGQATGVELPNESAGLVPTREQWSGGTFANLPIGQGMSLTTLQLASVYQSLANGGERIEPRIIKHVTSPTGEEIPAEEPRRTRVASEETARTVVNMFRAPFQEDPAGFNSGTAQGNKIPGYQLSGKTGTAQQVNPDTGAYSNSDYWITFAGIAPADDPRFVVAVMIDDPERGPLEGGAGGQSSAPVFTEIANWLIARENIPPSPDPGEPMVLQAQ
;
A
#
# COMPACT_ATOMS: atom_id res chain seq x y z
N MET A 1 -106.33 -62.40 52.72
CA MET A 1 -105.05 -63.08 52.67
C MET A 1 -103.97 -62.08 52.18
N ASP A 2 -103.04 -61.94 52.92
CA ASP A 2 -102.11 -60.92 53.06
C ASP A 2 -101.05 -60.87 51.90
N PRO A 3 -100.65 -59.67 51.37
CA PRO A 3 -99.43 -59.55 50.67
C PRO A 3 -98.41 -58.65 51.40
N GLN A 4 -97.28 -59.11 51.62
CA GLN A 4 -96.15 -58.47 52.26
C GLN A 4 -95.58 -57.25 51.49
N ARG A 5 -95.43 -56.12 52.22
CA ARG A 5 -94.65 -54.94 51.83
C ARG A 5 -93.15 -55.24 51.97
N ARG A 6 -92.40 -55.09 50.88
CA ARG A 6 -90.94 -54.94 50.96
C ARG A 6 -90.62 -53.43 51.04
N GLN A 7 -90.03 -53.03 52.16
CA GLN A 7 -89.46 -51.69 52.34
C GLN A 7 -88.12 -51.63 51.66
N GLN A 8 -87.94 -50.71 50.71
CA GLN A 8 -86.71 -50.29 50.19
C GLN A 8 -86.04 -49.32 51.19
N ARG A 9 -84.90 -49.68 51.76
CA ARG A 9 -84.00 -48.76 52.52
C ARG A 9 -83.32 -47.82 51.62
N GLY A 10 -83.69 -46.51 51.57
CA GLY A 10 -83.00 -45.43 50.95
C GLY A 10 -81.69 -45.14 51.75
N VAL A 11 -80.59 -45.05 51.04
CA VAL A 11 -79.36 -44.59 51.57
C VAL A 11 -79.45 -43.09 51.85
N PRO A 12 -79.11 -42.55 53.02
CA PRO A 12 -79.22 -41.13 53.29
C PRO A 12 -78.17 -40.37 52.53
N GLN A 13 -78.51 -39.60 51.54
CA GLN A 13 -77.68 -38.55 50.99
C GLN A 13 -77.38 -37.54 52.09
N LYS A 14 -76.10 -37.47 52.54
CA LYS A 14 -75.68 -36.40 53.44
C LYS A 14 -75.79 -35.09 52.71
N ALA A 15 -76.81 -34.27 53.07
CA ALA A 15 -76.95 -32.93 52.59
C ALA A 15 -75.72 -32.14 52.96
N ILE A 16 -74.93 -31.65 51.93
CA ILE A 16 -73.88 -30.73 52.13
C ILE A 16 -74.48 -29.48 52.75
N THR A 17 -74.08 -29.16 53.97
CA THR A 17 -74.61 -27.97 54.66
C THR A 17 -74.22 -26.69 53.93
N ALA A 18 -75.12 -25.74 53.78
CA ALA A 18 -74.93 -24.45 53.07
C ALA A 18 -73.61 -23.76 53.54
N GLN A 19 -73.24 -23.91 54.78
CA GLN A 19 -71.99 -23.36 55.36
C GLN A 19 -70.67 -24.01 54.74
N ARG A 20 -70.69 -25.29 54.39
CA ARG A 20 -69.56 -25.96 53.72
C ARG A 20 -69.45 -25.53 52.28
N MET A 21 -70.60 -25.32 51.60
CA MET A 21 -70.65 -24.73 50.25
C MET A 21 -70.09 -23.28 50.26
N GLN A 22 -70.50 -22.48 51.22
CA GLN A 22 -69.98 -21.11 51.39
C GLN A 22 -68.46 -21.10 51.67
N LEU A 23 -68.01 -22.00 52.55
CA LEU A 23 -66.56 -22.12 52.84
C LEU A 23 -65.77 -22.50 51.59
N LEU A 24 -66.24 -23.47 50.83
CA LEU A 24 -65.64 -23.86 49.55
C LEU A 24 -65.65 -22.76 48.56
N THR A 25 -66.75 -21.97 48.42
CA THR A 25 -66.82 -20.80 47.53
C THR A 25 -65.80 -19.73 47.97
N VAL A 26 -65.71 -19.44 49.25
CA VAL A 26 -64.77 -18.44 49.76
C VAL A 26 -63.30 -18.91 49.49
N ILE A 27 -62.96 -20.19 49.75
CA ILE A 27 -61.62 -20.75 49.42
C ILE A 27 -61.33 -20.62 47.94
N PHE A 28 -62.34 -20.96 47.09
CA PHE A 28 -62.17 -20.81 45.62
C PHE A 28 -61.94 -19.39 45.18
N LEU A 29 -62.67 -18.43 45.76
CA LEU A 29 -62.51 -16.99 45.50
C LEU A 29 -61.13 -16.47 45.96
N VAL A 30 -60.65 -16.91 47.14
CA VAL A 30 -59.32 -16.54 47.62
C VAL A 30 -58.21 -17.12 46.71
N VAL A 31 -58.32 -18.40 46.32
CA VAL A 31 -57.40 -18.99 45.35
C VAL A 31 -57.41 -18.26 44.01
N ALA A 32 -58.63 -17.95 43.48
CA ALA A 32 -58.75 -17.19 42.25
C ALA A 32 -58.12 -15.78 42.36
N LEU A 33 -58.31 -15.11 43.51
CA LEU A 33 -57.73 -13.79 43.75
C LEU A 33 -56.20 -13.83 43.84
N VAL A 34 -55.67 -14.87 44.51
CA VAL A 34 -54.21 -15.12 44.55
C VAL A 34 -53.64 -15.42 43.17
N LEU A 35 -54.35 -16.24 42.35
CA LEU A 35 -53.95 -16.51 40.96
C LEU A 35 -54.00 -15.26 40.10
N VAL A 36 -55.05 -14.45 40.18
CA VAL A 36 -55.17 -13.17 39.47
C VAL A 36 -54.07 -12.20 39.91
N GLY A 37 -53.82 -12.09 41.23
CA GLY A 37 -52.72 -11.28 41.78
C GLY A 37 -51.36 -11.75 41.30
N ARG A 38 -51.14 -13.07 41.27
CA ARG A 38 -49.91 -13.67 40.73
C ARG A 38 -49.74 -13.43 39.23
N LEU A 39 -50.82 -13.57 38.46
CA LEU A 39 -50.84 -13.28 37.03
C LEU A 39 -50.57 -11.80 36.74
N ALA A 40 -51.23 -10.91 37.49
CA ALA A 40 -50.95 -9.46 37.40
C ALA A 40 -49.51 -9.13 37.77
N TRP A 41 -48.98 -9.74 38.81
CA TRP A 41 -47.57 -9.55 39.18
C TRP A 41 -46.62 -10.02 38.07
N VAL A 42 -46.83 -11.20 37.49
CA VAL A 42 -46.01 -11.71 36.38
C VAL A 42 -46.10 -10.81 35.16
N GLN A 43 -47.33 -10.37 34.78
CA GLN A 43 -47.51 -9.55 33.60
C GLN A 43 -47.00 -8.10 33.79
N LEU A 44 -47.22 -7.47 34.94
CA LEU A 44 -46.86 -6.08 35.19
C LEU A 44 -45.39 -5.91 35.63
N LYS A 45 -44.85 -6.86 36.41
CA LYS A 45 -43.50 -6.75 36.95
C LYS A 45 -42.45 -7.52 36.12
N TRP A 46 -42.75 -8.74 35.72
CA TRP A 46 -41.83 -9.59 34.96
C TRP A 46 -42.08 -9.56 33.45
N GLY A 47 -43.28 -9.24 33.03
CA GLY A 47 -43.64 -9.21 31.60
C GLY A 47 -42.68 -8.38 30.75
N PRO A 48 -42.42 -7.12 31.10
CA PRO A 48 -41.48 -6.30 30.35
C PRO A 48 -40.07 -6.87 30.30
N GLN A 49 -39.56 -7.37 31.44
CA GLN A 49 -38.23 -8.00 31.49
C GLN A 49 -38.15 -9.29 30.68
N LEU A 50 -39.15 -10.15 30.78
CA LEU A 50 -39.22 -11.39 30.00
C LEU A 50 -39.40 -11.12 28.50
N GLN A 51 -40.15 -10.06 28.16
CA GLN A 51 -40.27 -9.63 26.77
C GLN A 51 -38.94 -9.11 26.18
N THR A 52 -38.20 -8.34 26.96
CA THR A 52 -36.86 -7.87 26.55
C THR A 52 -35.92 -9.07 26.34
N VAL A 53 -35.84 -9.98 27.32
CA VAL A 53 -34.99 -11.18 27.20
C VAL A 53 -35.41 -12.06 26.02
N ALA A 54 -36.69 -12.27 25.81
CA ALA A 54 -37.20 -13.04 24.68
C ALA A 54 -37.00 -12.34 23.33
N SER A 55 -37.00 -11.01 23.30
CA SER A 55 -36.62 -10.22 22.12
C SER A 55 -35.14 -10.37 21.83
N ASP A 56 -34.29 -10.15 22.84
CA ASP A 56 -32.83 -10.24 22.69
C ASP A 56 -32.39 -11.63 22.24
N GLN A 57 -33.07 -12.68 22.68
CA GLN A 57 -32.74 -14.05 22.23
C GLN A 57 -33.12 -14.32 20.78
N ARG A 58 -34.10 -13.59 20.21
CA ARG A 58 -34.53 -13.78 18.82
C ARG A 58 -33.92 -12.76 17.85
N THR A 59 -33.52 -11.60 18.39
CA THR A 59 -33.02 -10.51 17.58
C THR A 59 -31.58 -10.76 17.20
N ARG A 60 -31.24 -10.68 15.92
CA ARG A 60 -29.90 -10.63 15.39
C ARG A 60 -29.64 -9.36 14.62
N THR A 61 -28.51 -8.75 14.88
CA THR A 61 -28.01 -7.66 14.06
C THR A 61 -27.07 -8.25 12.99
N PHE A 62 -27.43 -8.01 11.74
CA PHE A 62 -26.63 -8.35 10.58
C PHE A 62 -25.81 -7.12 10.18
N VAL A 63 -24.53 -7.32 9.95
CA VAL A 63 -23.65 -6.30 9.41
C VAL A 63 -23.67 -6.42 7.89
N ASP A 64 -23.95 -5.30 7.21
CA ASP A 64 -23.81 -5.17 5.77
C ASP A 64 -22.43 -4.54 5.51
N PRO A 65 -21.41 -5.30 5.08
CA PRO A 65 -20.05 -4.78 4.98
C PRO A 65 -19.94 -3.75 3.86
N ALA A 66 -19.32 -2.61 4.18
CA ALA A 66 -18.94 -1.62 3.19
C ALA A 66 -17.81 -2.17 2.31
N ARG A 67 -17.82 -1.85 1.03
CA ARG A 67 -16.74 -2.19 0.12
C ARG A 67 -15.60 -1.20 0.28
N ARG A 68 -14.39 -1.72 0.35
CA ARG A 68 -13.19 -0.89 0.35
C ARG A 68 -13.04 -0.16 -0.99
N GLY A 69 -12.75 1.14 -0.95
CA GLY A 69 -12.64 2.01 -2.10
C GLY A 69 -11.49 1.61 -3.05
N GLU A 70 -11.56 2.09 -4.25
CA GLU A 70 -10.59 1.80 -5.32
C GLU A 70 -9.39 2.74 -5.23
N ILE A 71 -8.22 2.24 -5.60
CA ILE A 71 -7.01 3.05 -5.85
C ILE A 71 -6.70 2.92 -7.34
N VAL A 72 -6.60 4.06 -8.02
CA VAL A 72 -6.30 4.12 -9.46
C VAL A 72 -5.12 5.05 -9.72
N ASP A 73 -4.47 4.88 -10.86
CA ASP A 73 -3.43 5.78 -11.35
C ASP A 73 -4.04 7.07 -11.95
N ARG A 74 -3.19 7.97 -12.45
CA ARG A 74 -3.60 9.25 -13.05
C ARG A 74 -4.44 9.15 -14.32
N GLN A 75 -4.46 7.98 -14.99
CA GLN A 75 -5.27 7.67 -16.16
C GLN A 75 -6.54 6.87 -15.81
N GLY A 76 -6.73 6.47 -14.55
CA GLY A 76 -7.85 5.68 -14.09
C GLY A 76 -7.63 4.16 -14.17
N ASN A 77 -6.40 3.70 -14.42
CA ASN A 77 -6.08 2.28 -14.37
C ASN A 77 -6.09 1.77 -12.92
N PHE A 78 -6.68 0.61 -12.68
CA PHE A 78 -6.75 0.04 -11.35
C PHE A 78 -5.38 -0.37 -10.81
N LEU A 79 -5.05 0.13 -9.63
CA LEU A 79 -3.91 -0.26 -8.82
C LEU A 79 -4.33 -1.21 -7.69
N ALA A 80 -5.48 -0.94 -7.07
CA ALA A 80 -6.14 -1.84 -6.12
C ALA A 80 -7.66 -1.66 -6.18
N TYR A 81 -8.40 -2.76 -6.18
CA TYR A 81 -9.87 -2.75 -6.15
C TYR A 81 -10.42 -3.94 -5.37
N THR A 82 -11.70 -3.86 -5.00
CA THR A 82 -12.36 -4.91 -4.23
C THR A 82 -13.33 -5.69 -5.11
N MET A 83 -13.11 -7.02 -5.20
CA MET A 83 -14.03 -7.95 -5.85
C MET A 83 -14.94 -8.62 -4.83
N GLN A 84 -16.20 -8.82 -5.21
CA GLN A 84 -17.12 -9.63 -4.43
C GLN A 84 -16.80 -11.10 -4.57
N ALA A 85 -16.68 -11.78 -3.44
CA ALA A 85 -16.58 -13.21 -3.38
C ALA A 85 -17.42 -13.76 -2.20
N ARG A 86 -17.50 -15.07 -2.12
CA ARG A 86 -18.11 -15.79 -1.00
C ARG A 86 -17.16 -16.87 -0.50
N SER A 87 -17.25 -17.13 0.81
CA SER A 87 -16.69 -18.35 1.39
C SER A 87 -17.82 -19.36 1.57
N LEU A 88 -17.62 -20.58 1.09
CA LEU A 88 -18.50 -21.68 1.44
C LEU A 88 -18.12 -22.18 2.83
N THR A 89 -19.05 -22.12 3.77
CA THR A 89 -18.83 -22.45 5.18
C THR A 89 -19.84 -23.47 5.66
N VAL A 90 -19.47 -24.16 6.73
CA VAL A 90 -20.32 -25.18 7.34
C VAL A 90 -20.04 -25.28 8.83
N SER A 91 -21.05 -25.72 9.61
CA SER A 91 -20.83 -26.26 10.96
C SER A 91 -20.84 -27.79 10.87
N PRO A 92 -19.68 -28.46 10.85
CA PRO A 92 -19.64 -29.89 10.60
C PRO A 92 -20.40 -30.71 11.62
N VAL A 93 -20.37 -30.33 12.89
CA VAL A 93 -21.09 -31.04 13.99
C VAL A 93 -22.60 -30.90 13.79
N VAL A 94 -23.09 -29.69 13.48
CA VAL A 94 -24.52 -29.46 13.26
C VAL A 94 -24.98 -30.13 11.96
N LEU A 95 -24.18 -30.02 10.90
CA LEU A 95 -24.47 -30.63 9.59
C LEU A 95 -24.67 -32.14 9.73
N ARG A 96 -23.74 -32.86 10.36
CA ARG A 96 -23.85 -34.31 10.52
C ARG A 96 -25.09 -34.71 11.29
N ARG A 97 -25.45 -33.97 12.35
CA ARG A 97 -26.68 -34.21 13.12
C ARG A 97 -27.94 -34.03 12.24
N GLU A 98 -27.99 -32.90 11.48
CA GLU A 98 -29.14 -32.58 10.62
C GLU A 98 -29.27 -33.57 9.45
N LEU A 99 -28.15 -33.94 8.82
CA LEU A 99 -28.13 -35.00 7.79
C LEU A 99 -28.61 -36.33 8.34
N GLY A 100 -28.30 -36.65 9.61
CA GLY A 100 -28.84 -37.84 10.30
C GLY A 100 -30.37 -37.79 10.42
N GLU A 101 -30.93 -36.64 10.76
CA GLU A 101 -32.37 -36.48 10.81
C GLU A 101 -33.02 -36.57 9.42
N ILE A 102 -32.43 -35.97 8.39
CA ILE A 102 -32.86 -36.09 7.01
C ILE A 102 -32.83 -37.54 6.53
N ALA A 103 -31.69 -38.23 6.74
CA ALA A 103 -31.52 -39.61 6.34
C ALA A 103 -32.56 -40.53 7.00
N ARG A 104 -32.85 -40.33 8.28
CA ARG A 104 -33.91 -41.09 8.98
C ARG A 104 -35.31 -40.85 8.38
N ASN A 105 -35.62 -39.59 8.10
CA ASN A 105 -36.92 -39.20 7.49
C ASN A 105 -37.09 -39.82 6.10
N GLU A 106 -36.07 -39.76 5.26
CA GLU A 106 -36.08 -40.38 3.94
C GLU A 106 -36.30 -41.90 4.04
N MET A 107 -35.58 -42.58 4.94
CA MET A 107 -35.77 -44.00 5.15
C MET A 107 -37.16 -44.36 5.66
N TYR A 108 -37.79 -43.55 6.51
CA TYR A 108 -39.19 -43.71 6.91
C TYR A 108 -40.16 -43.57 5.75
N GLU A 109 -39.92 -42.63 4.85
CA GLU A 109 -40.70 -42.46 3.61
C GLU A 109 -40.53 -43.64 2.66
N GLU A 110 -39.33 -44.26 2.64
CA GLU A 110 -39.03 -45.50 1.91
C GLU A 110 -39.61 -46.76 2.58
N GLY A 111 -40.22 -46.60 3.78
CA GLY A 111 -40.92 -47.71 4.50
C GLY A 111 -40.04 -48.45 5.48
N ALA A 112 -38.85 -47.98 5.85
CA ALA A 112 -38.00 -48.61 6.84
C ALA A 112 -38.57 -48.54 8.25
N THR A 113 -38.29 -49.54 9.05
CA THR A 113 -38.58 -49.52 10.49
C THR A 113 -37.59 -48.64 11.25
N ARG A 114 -37.97 -48.23 12.45
CA ARG A 114 -37.06 -47.41 13.31
C ARG A 114 -35.70 -48.05 13.55
N ALA A 115 -35.69 -49.37 13.78
CA ALA A 115 -34.45 -50.10 14.03
C ALA A 115 -33.53 -50.18 12.78
N GLU A 116 -34.13 -50.30 11.58
CA GLU A 116 -33.40 -50.29 10.30
C GLU A 116 -32.85 -48.88 9.99
N ALA A 117 -33.66 -47.83 10.25
CA ALA A 117 -33.20 -46.47 10.07
C ALA A 117 -32.04 -46.09 11.00
N GLU A 118 -32.14 -46.42 12.29
CA GLU A 118 -31.05 -46.20 13.27
C GLU A 118 -29.76 -46.98 12.92
N ALA A 119 -29.87 -48.18 12.34
CA ALA A 119 -28.73 -48.99 11.93
C ALA A 119 -28.01 -48.49 10.65
N GLN A 120 -28.74 -47.85 9.74
CA GLN A 120 -28.21 -47.38 8.44
C GLN A 120 -27.94 -45.87 8.39
N GLU A 121 -28.35 -45.09 9.40
CA GLU A 121 -28.18 -43.63 9.46
C GLU A 121 -26.73 -43.21 9.17
N GLY A 122 -25.76 -43.78 9.86
CA GLY A 122 -24.34 -43.40 9.71
C GLY A 122 -23.81 -43.65 8.30
N ALA A 123 -24.23 -44.70 7.62
CA ALA A 123 -23.83 -45.01 6.25
C ALA A 123 -24.45 -43.99 5.26
N ARG A 124 -25.74 -43.68 5.43
CA ARG A 124 -26.40 -42.66 4.58
C ARG A 124 -25.80 -41.26 4.74
N VAL A 125 -25.49 -40.86 5.99
CA VAL A 125 -24.81 -39.58 6.26
C VAL A 125 -23.43 -39.52 5.57
N GLU A 126 -22.66 -40.61 5.66
CA GLU A 126 -21.35 -40.70 5.01
C GLU A 126 -21.45 -40.59 3.47
N ASP A 127 -22.47 -41.23 2.87
CA ASP A 127 -22.71 -41.10 1.43
C ASP A 127 -23.09 -39.69 1.04
N MET A 128 -23.93 -38.97 1.82
CA MET A 128 -24.27 -37.57 1.61
C MET A 128 -23.03 -36.66 1.72
N LEU A 129 -22.16 -36.84 2.73
CA LEU A 129 -20.91 -36.09 2.88
C LEU A 129 -19.96 -36.31 1.69
N ARG A 130 -19.84 -37.54 1.23
CA ARG A 130 -19.03 -37.87 0.03
C ARG A 130 -19.60 -37.26 -1.22
N GLN A 131 -20.92 -37.22 -1.38
CA GLN A 131 -21.54 -36.53 -2.49
C GLN A 131 -21.22 -35.04 -2.47
N MET A 132 -21.37 -34.36 -1.33
CA MET A 132 -20.98 -32.96 -1.16
C MET A 132 -19.50 -32.75 -1.50
N ALA A 133 -18.60 -33.59 -0.97
CA ALA A 133 -17.17 -33.47 -1.20
C ALA A 133 -16.77 -33.65 -2.67
N ASN A 134 -17.50 -34.45 -3.44
CA ASN A 134 -17.23 -34.69 -4.85
C ASN A 134 -17.87 -33.63 -5.78
N GLU A 135 -19.06 -33.13 -5.42
CA GLU A 135 -19.79 -32.22 -6.30
C GLU A 135 -19.38 -30.75 -6.10
N ILE A 136 -19.06 -30.32 -4.87
CA ILE A 136 -18.65 -28.92 -4.61
C ILE A 136 -17.46 -28.51 -5.49
N PRO A 137 -16.35 -29.28 -5.60
CA PRO A 137 -15.24 -28.90 -6.48
C PRO A 137 -15.67 -28.77 -7.96
N ARG A 138 -16.57 -29.62 -8.43
CA ARG A 138 -17.07 -29.56 -9.80
C ARG A 138 -17.92 -28.31 -10.06
N MET A 139 -18.78 -27.95 -9.12
CA MET A 139 -19.64 -26.77 -9.22
C MET A 139 -18.83 -25.47 -9.24
N ILE A 140 -17.72 -25.39 -8.53
CA ILE A 140 -16.81 -24.24 -8.53
C ILE A 140 -15.78 -24.26 -9.66
N GLY A 141 -15.96 -25.14 -10.67
CA GLY A 141 -15.10 -25.22 -11.87
C GLY A 141 -13.78 -25.98 -11.67
N GLN A 142 -13.66 -26.79 -10.62
CA GLN A 142 -12.46 -27.61 -10.31
C GLN A 142 -12.76 -29.11 -10.46
N GLY A 143 -13.29 -29.52 -11.61
CA GLY A 143 -13.44 -30.95 -11.94
C GLY A 143 -12.07 -31.60 -12.07
N GLU A 144 -11.97 -32.92 -11.72
CA GLU A 144 -10.76 -33.73 -11.94
C GLU A 144 -10.36 -33.66 -13.43
N GLU A 145 -9.37 -32.84 -13.76
CA GLU A 145 -8.58 -33.00 -14.99
C GLU A 145 -7.70 -34.24 -14.79
N ASN A 146 -7.92 -35.24 -15.62
CA ASN A 146 -7.08 -36.42 -15.69
C ASN A 146 -5.59 -36.01 -15.77
N SER A 147 -4.79 -36.53 -14.86
CA SER A 147 -3.39 -36.21 -14.62
C SER A 147 -2.42 -36.75 -15.68
N GLU A 148 -2.79 -36.83 -16.98
CA GLU A 148 -1.90 -37.34 -18.02
C GLU A 148 -1.45 -36.32 -19.08
N ASP A 149 -1.97 -35.08 -19.13
CA ASP A 149 -1.56 -34.09 -20.14
C ASP A 149 -1.15 -32.74 -19.55
N LYS A 150 -0.08 -32.69 -18.74
CA LYS A 150 0.67 -31.44 -18.49
C LYS A 150 2.14 -31.68 -18.15
N LYS A 151 2.91 -32.07 -19.16
CA LYS A 151 4.28 -31.60 -19.35
C LYS A 151 4.24 -30.67 -20.55
N ASP A 152 4.69 -29.43 -20.40
CA ASP A 152 4.82 -28.37 -21.39
C ASP A 152 3.66 -27.36 -21.49
N SER A 153 3.50 -26.52 -20.48
CA SER A 153 2.96 -25.15 -20.70
C SER A 153 3.22 -24.17 -19.52
N ASP A 154 4.41 -24.22 -18.94
CA ASP A 154 4.91 -23.10 -18.11
C ASP A 154 5.77 -22.20 -19.00
N ASN A 155 5.15 -21.41 -19.86
CA ASN A 155 5.71 -20.16 -20.41
C ASN A 155 4.75 -19.55 -21.44
N LYS A 156 3.71 -18.89 -20.99
CA LYS A 156 3.10 -17.78 -21.72
C LYS A 156 2.56 -16.79 -20.70
N SER A 157 3.32 -15.75 -20.49
CA SER A 157 2.86 -14.50 -19.92
C SER A 157 1.85 -13.90 -20.89
N ASP A 158 0.58 -13.98 -20.60
CA ASP A 158 -0.44 -13.17 -21.25
C ASP A 158 -0.40 -11.75 -20.67
N ASN A 159 0.55 -10.96 -21.17
CA ASN A 159 0.50 -9.51 -21.09
C ASN A 159 -0.43 -9.01 -22.19
N ASN A 160 -1.71 -8.89 -21.89
CA ASN A 160 -2.62 -7.93 -22.51
C ASN A 160 -4.04 -8.10 -21.93
N SER A 161 -4.39 -7.26 -20.97
CA SER A 161 -5.77 -6.83 -20.72
C SER A 161 -5.84 -5.89 -19.52
N ALA A 162 -5.32 -4.71 -19.66
CA ALA A 162 -5.64 -3.59 -18.76
C ALA A 162 -6.93 -2.95 -19.28
N ASN A 163 -8.08 -3.55 -19.03
CA ASN A 163 -9.43 -2.98 -19.06
C ASN A 163 -10.45 -4.10 -19.18
N ASN A 164 -10.57 -4.98 -18.18
CA ASN A 164 -11.66 -5.94 -18.16
C ASN A 164 -12.42 -5.85 -16.82
N ALA A 165 -13.63 -5.31 -16.91
CA ALA A 165 -14.65 -5.40 -15.87
C ALA A 165 -15.13 -6.85 -15.61
N ASP A 166 -14.56 -7.84 -16.31
CA ASP A 166 -14.86 -9.27 -16.21
C ASP A 166 -13.73 -10.10 -15.57
N ALA A 167 -12.99 -9.53 -14.64
CA ALA A 167 -11.99 -10.28 -13.88
C ALA A 167 -12.70 -11.35 -13.04
N LYS A 168 -12.54 -12.64 -13.43
CA LYS A 168 -13.11 -13.76 -12.69
C LYS A 168 -12.35 -13.98 -11.38
N VAL A 169 -13.11 -14.19 -10.29
CA VAL A 169 -12.58 -14.55 -8.98
C VAL A 169 -11.69 -15.80 -9.10
N LYS A 170 -10.44 -15.72 -8.64
CA LYS A 170 -9.56 -16.90 -8.54
C LYS A 170 -9.99 -17.73 -7.35
N THR A 171 -10.87 -18.70 -7.57
CA THR A 171 -11.34 -19.62 -6.52
C THR A 171 -10.18 -20.43 -5.93
N GLN A 172 -10.17 -20.58 -4.61
CA GLN A 172 -9.20 -21.42 -3.91
C GLN A 172 -9.23 -22.85 -4.47
N LYS A 173 -8.06 -23.41 -4.81
CA LYS A 173 -7.96 -24.81 -5.26
C LYS A 173 -8.22 -25.74 -4.07
N VAL A 174 -9.20 -26.61 -4.21
CA VAL A 174 -9.56 -27.64 -3.24
C VAL A 174 -9.86 -28.95 -3.96
N ASN A 175 -9.62 -30.07 -3.33
CA ASN A 175 -9.98 -31.38 -3.82
C ASN A 175 -11.06 -32.01 -2.92
N SER A 176 -11.68 -33.09 -3.43
CA SER A 176 -12.73 -33.81 -2.71
C SER A 176 -12.29 -34.33 -1.33
N LYS A 177 -11.01 -34.69 -1.19
CA LYS A 177 -10.45 -35.19 0.07
C LYS A 177 -10.37 -34.08 1.13
N ASP A 178 -9.91 -32.89 0.73
CA ASP A 178 -9.80 -31.75 1.64
C ASP A 178 -11.18 -31.31 2.15
N ILE A 179 -12.19 -31.29 1.27
CA ILE A 179 -13.56 -30.97 1.66
C ILE A 179 -14.12 -32.05 2.61
N LEU A 180 -13.91 -33.32 2.30
CA LEU A 180 -14.40 -34.42 3.14
C LEU A 180 -13.78 -34.40 4.54
N GLU A 181 -12.48 -34.08 4.63
CA GLU A 181 -11.78 -33.92 5.91
C GLU A 181 -12.41 -32.80 6.75
N LYS A 182 -12.70 -31.65 6.15
CA LYS A 182 -13.38 -30.53 6.82
C LYS A 182 -14.81 -30.86 7.23
N LEU A 183 -15.56 -31.62 6.42
CA LEU A 183 -16.90 -32.09 6.77
C LEU A 183 -16.93 -33.08 7.95
N HIS A 184 -15.83 -33.79 8.18
CA HIS A 184 -15.67 -34.68 9.33
C HIS A 184 -15.07 -33.98 10.56
N ALA A 185 -14.60 -32.74 10.46
CA ALA A 185 -14.02 -32.05 11.60
C ALA A 185 -14.98 -31.97 12.79
N ASP A 186 -14.44 -32.00 14.00
CA ASP A 186 -15.22 -31.87 15.24
C ASP A 186 -15.21 -30.41 15.72
N THR A 187 -15.68 -29.52 14.82
CA THR A 187 -15.73 -28.05 15.00
C THR A 187 -17.12 -27.52 14.70
N ASP A 188 -17.43 -26.39 15.29
CA ASP A 188 -18.70 -25.69 15.04
C ASP A 188 -18.68 -24.80 13.79
N TYR A 189 -17.50 -24.57 13.21
CA TYR A 189 -17.32 -23.73 12.02
C TYR A 189 -16.09 -24.16 11.22
N GLU A 190 -16.30 -24.44 9.93
CA GLU A 190 -15.25 -24.73 8.95
C GLU A 190 -15.48 -23.97 7.65
N VAL A 191 -14.38 -23.49 7.04
CA VAL A 191 -14.41 -22.89 5.71
C VAL A 191 -14.06 -23.96 4.68
N LEU A 192 -15.04 -24.41 3.90
CA LEU A 192 -14.83 -25.42 2.87
C LEU A 192 -13.97 -24.87 1.72
N VAL A 193 -14.40 -23.75 1.15
CA VAL A 193 -13.74 -23.11 0.01
C VAL A 193 -13.81 -21.59 0.18
N ARG A 194 -12.72 -20.90 -0.14
CA ARG A 194 -12.64 -19.44 -0.19
C ARG A 194 -12.66 -18.94 -1.63
N ASN A 195 -12.99 -17.65 -1.79
CA ASN A 195 -12.93 -16.94 -3.05
C ASN A 195 -13.80 -17.60 -4.12
N VAL A 196 -15.06 -17.87 -3.81
CA VAL A 196 -16.03 -18.43 -4.74
C VAL A 196 -16.86 -17.28 -5.32
N ASP A 197 -17.14 -17.36 -6.61
CA ASP A 197 -18.07 -16.45 -7.28
C ASP A 197 -19.42 -16.41 -6.55
N PRO A 198 -20.01 -15.24 -6.31
CA PRO A 198 -21.24 -15.11 -5.52
C PRO A 198 -22.40 -15.95 -6.04
N ASP A 199 -22.58 -16.02 -7.37
CA ASP A 199 -23.69 -16.77 -7.99
C ASP A 199 -23.47 -18.27 -7.83
N VAL A 200 -22.24 -18.74 -8.07
CA VAL A 200 -21.85 -20.14 -7.88
C VAL A 200 -21.99 -20.55 -6.40
N ALA A 201 -21.57 -19.69 -5.48
CA ALA A 201 -21.68 -19.95 -4.05
C ALA A 201 -23.15 -20.07 -3.60
N ALA A 202 -24.02 -19.21 -4.16
CA ALA A 202 -25.45 -19.26 -3.89
C ALA A 202 -26.09 -20.56 -4.42
N GLU A 203 -25.68 -21.05 -5.60
CA GLU A 203 -26.11 -22.34 -6.14
C GLU A 203 -25.67 -23.52 -5.27
N VAL A 204 -24.42 -23.50 -4.78
CA VAL A 204 -23.91 -24.53 -3.88
C VAL A 204 -24.69 -24.54 -2.55
N ALA A 205 -24.88 -23.36 -1.94
CA ALA A 205 -25.61 -23.23 -0.68
C ALA A 205 -27.09 -23.65 -0.82
N LYS A 206 -27.72 -23.39 -1.98
CA LYS A 206 -29.09 -23.85 -2.27
C LYS A 206 -29.18 -25.36 -2.44
N LYS A 207 -28.15 -25.98 -3.03
CA LYS A 207 -28.13 -27.41 -3.32
C LYS A 207 -27.81 -28.26 -2.11
N PHE A 208 -26.88 -27.82 -1.26
CA PHE A 208 -26.38 -28.60 -0.14
C PHE A 208 -26.86 -28.02 1.20
N HIS A 209 -27.68 -28.81 1.90
CA HIS A 209 -28.15 -28.45 3.23
C HIS A 209 -26.99 -28.16 4.17
N GLY A 210 -27.09 -27.12 5.01
CA GLY A 210 -26.09 -26.77 6.00
C GLY A 210 -24.82 -26.07 5.47
N VAL A 211 -24.71 -25.86 4.15
CA VAL A 211 -23.66 -25.04 3.56
C VAL A 211 -24.16 -23.59 3.46
N ALA A 212 -23.40 -22.67 4.03
CA ALA A 212 -23.63 -21.24 3.91
C ALA A 212 -22.66 -20.58 2.91
N ALA A 213 -23.07 -19.47 2.31
CA ALA A 213 -22.26 -18.63 1.43
C ALA A 213 -21.97 -17.31 2.13
N ASP A 214 -20.97 -17.30 3.00
CA ASP A 214 -20.60 -16.13 3.79
C ASP A 214 -19.94 -15.07 2.93
N HIS A 215 -20.20 -13.81 3.24
CA HIS A 215 -19.61 -12.67 2.54
C HIS A 215 -18.11 -12.65 2.75
N GLN A 216 -17.36 -12.51 1.63
CA GLN A 216 -15.91 -12.36 1.65
C GLN A 216 -15.49 -11.49 0.48
N ASP A 217 -15.06 -10.26 0.78
CA ASP A 217 -14.47 -9.41 -0.23
C ASP A 217 -12.99 -9.74 -0.41
N ILE A 218 -12.52 -9.68 -1.65
CA ILE A 218 -11.12 -9.90 -2.01
C ILE A 218 -10.54 -8.59 -2.49
N ARG A 219 -9.40 -8.20 -1.91
CA ARG A 219 -8.62 -7.07 -2.40
C ARG A 219 -7.67 -7.58 -3.48
N GLU A 220 -7.86 -7.09 -4.70
CA GLU A 220 -7.06 -7.45 -5.87
C GLU A 220 -6.06 -6.35 -6.22
N TYR A 221 -4.83 -6.79 -6.58
CA TYR A 221 -3.72 -5.94 -6.99
C TYR A 221 -3.29 -6.37 -8.39
N PRO A 222 -3.93 -5.84 -9.46
CA PRO A 222 -3.79 -6.38 -10.82
C PRO A 222 -2.37 -6.28 -11.39
N ASN A 223 -1.56 -5.35 -10.88
CA ASN A 223 -0.23 -5.07 -11.39
C ASN A 223 0.90 -5.82 -10.64
N GLY A 224 0.54 -6.74 -9.74
CA GLY A 224 1.52 -7.53 -8.99
C GLY A 224 2.50 -6.65 -8.20
N ALA A 225 3.80 -6.81 -8.45
CA ALA A 225 4.86 -6.06 -7.77
C ALA A 225 5.03 -4.60 -8.24
N VAL A 226 4.35 -4.19 -9.33
CA VAL A 226 4.47 -2.82 -9.84
C VAL A 226 3.71 -1.85 -8.92
N ALA A 227 4.40 -0.81 -8.46
CA ALA A 227 3.88 0.20 -7.53
C ALA A 227 3.47 -0.35 -6.15
N GLU A 228 3.84 -1.58 -5.80
CA GLU A 228 3.43 -2.19 -4.54
C GLU A 228 3.97 -1.42 -3.32
N ASN A 229 5.21 -0.92 -3.38
CA ASN A 229 5.82 -0.04 -2.38
C ASN A 229 5.03 1.25 -2.10
N ILE A 230 4.19 1.70 -3.05
CA ILE A 230 3.30 2.85 -2.94
C ILE A 230 1.92 2.40 -2.45
N ILE A 231 1.36 1.38 -3.08
CA ILE A 231 0.00 0.91 -2.82
C ILE A 231 -0.06 0.20 -1.48
N GLY A 232 0.87 -0.71 -1.23
CA GLY A 232 0.86 -1.57 -0.07
C GLY A 232 -0.19 -2.68 -0.16
N ARG A 233 -0.67 -3.12 0.99
CA ARG A 233 -1.65 -4.20 1.06
C ARG A 233 -2.55 -4.11 2.29
N VAL A 234 -3.64 -4.89 2.27
CA VAL A 234 -4.50 -5.11 3.43
C VAL A 234 -4.18 -6.43 4.14
N SER A 235 -4.53 -6.52 5.43
CA SER A 235 -4.56 -7.75 6.20
C SER A 235 -5.71 -8.65 5.74
N MET A 236 -5.76 -9.87 6.28
CA MET A 236 -6.90 -10.80 6.04
C MET A 236 -8.24 -10.22 6.54
N ASP A 237 -8.19 -9.31 7.51
CA ASP A 237 -9.36 -8.64 8.06
C ASP A 237 -9.72 -7.35 7.30
N GLY A 238 -9.04 -7.07 6.17
CA GLY A 238 -9.30 -5.92 5.31
C GLY A 238 -8.73 -4.59 5.81
N GLN A 239 -7.90 -4.58 6.87
CA GLN A 239 -7.24 -3.38 7.38
C GLN A 239 -5.96 -3.07 6.59
N GLY A 240 -5.74 -1.82 6.22
CA GLY A 240 -4.51 -1.38 5.55
C GLY A 240 -3.28 -1.54 6.42
N GLN A 241 -2.19 -2.12 5.87
CA GLN A 241 -0.97 -2.43 6.61
C GLN A 241 0.26 -1.68 6.11
N PHE A 242 0.35 -1.42 4.82
CA PHE A 242 1.48 -0.76 4.16
C PHE A 242 0.99 0.24 3.13
N GLY A 243 1.86 1.15 2.71
CA GLY A 243 1.63 2.08 1.62
C GLY A 243 0.35 2.92 1.77
N MET A 244 -0.27 3.24 0.65
CA MET A 244 -1.53 4.00 0.55
C MET A 244 -2.70 3.29 1.24
N GLU A 245 -2.72 1.95 1.21
CA GLU A 245 -3.72 1.16 1.93
C GLU A 245 -3.72 1.47 3.43
N ALA A 246 -2.54 1.70 4.03
CA ALA A 246 -2.40 2.03 5.45
C ALA A 246 -2.64 3.52 5.70
N SER A 247 -2.02 4.43 4.94
CA SER A 247 -2.12 5.88 5.19
C SER A 247 -3.53 6.41 4.95
N SER A 248 -4.27 5.81 4.01
CA SER A 248 -5.63 6.21 3.66
C SER A 248 -6.69 5.20 4.12
N ASP A 249 -6.39 4.35 5.11
CA ASP A 249 -7.30 3.29 5.55
C ASP A 249 -8.69 3.80 5.96
N SER A 250 -8.75 4.92 6.68
CA SER A 250 -10.01 5.54 7.11
C SER A 250 -10.90 6.03 5.96
N ILE A 251 -10.29 6.41 4.84
CA ILE A 251 -10.98 6.88 3.63
C ILE A 251 -11.44 5.68 2.78
N LEU A 252 -10.58 4.67 2.69
CA LEU A 252 -10.80 3.48 1.85
C LEU A 252 -11.78 2.49 2.47
N THR A 253 -11.81 2.31 3.79
CA THR A 253 -12.59 1.24 4.45
C THR A 253 -14.11 1.43 4.33
N GLY A 254 -14.59 2.68 4.30
CA GLY A 254 -16.04 2.97 4.32
C GLY A 254 -16.68 2.72 5.70
N ILE A 255 -17.99 2.69 5.73
CA ILE A 255 -18.78 2.52 6.96
C ILE A 255 -19.76 1.37 6.76
N ASN A 256 -19.63 0.32 7.55
CA ASN A 256 -20.55 -0.81 7.48
C ASN A 256 -21.99 -0.42 7.78
N GLY A 257 -22.89 -0.94 6.99
CA GLY A 257 -24.32 -0.92 7.25
C GLY A 257 -24.70 -1.93 8.33
N ARG A 258 -25.92 -1.85 8.79
CA ARG A 258 -26.51 -2.81 9.73
C ARG A 258 -28.00 -2.93 9.50
N SER A 259 -28.52 -4.10 9.79
CA SER A 259 -29.95 -4.36 9.87
C SER A 259 -30.22 -5.27 11.06
N THR A 260 -31.44 -5.17 11.60
CA THR A 260 -31.88 -6.00 12.71
C THR A 260 -33.04 -6.86 12.23
N GLU A 261 -32.97 -8.16 12.45
CA GLU A 261 -34.03 -9.12 12.12
C GLU A 261 -34.23 -10.12 13.25
N ASP A 262 -35.43 -10.67 13.34
CA ASP A 262 -35.68 -11.78 14.26
C ASP A 262 -35.41 -13.10 13.56
N VAL A 263 -34.77 -14.02 14.29
CA VAL A 263 -34.46 -15.36 13.82
C VAL A 263 -35.24 -16.41 14.62
N SER A 264 -35.61 -17.51 13.96
CA SER A 264 -36.22 -18.68 14.58
C SER A 264 -35.20 -19.42 15.45
N ALA A 265 -35.67 -20.42 16.22
CA ALA A 265 -34.81 -21.28 17.02
C ALA A 265 -33.73 -21.99 16.19
N ASN A 266 -33.95 -22.18 14.88
CA ASN A 266 -33.03 -22.79 13.94
C ASN A 266 -32.14 -21.75 13.20
N GLY A 267 -32.19 -20.48 13.62
CA GLY A 267 -31.37 -19.41 13.02
C GLY A 267 -31.92 -18.86 11.70
N GLN A 268 -33.09 -19.28 11.22
CA GLN A 268 -33.70 -18.76 10.01
C GLN A 268 -34.38 -17.41 10.28
N VAL A 269 -34.13 -16.44 9.39
CA VAL A 269 -34.76 -15.11 9.44
C VAL A 269 -36.28 -15.23 9.33
N ILE A 270 -37.01 -14.53 10.21
CA ILE A 270 -38.45 -14.46 10.19
C ILE A 270 -38.87 -13.35 9.23
N PRO A 271 -39.57 -13.64 8.11
CA PRO A 271 -39.96 -12.63 7.14
C PRO A 271 -40.78 -11.50 7.75
N GLY A 272 -40.50 -10.25 7.38
CA GLY A 272 -41.24 -9.07 7.85
C GLY A 272 -40.75 -8.50 9.20
N THR A 273 -39.65 -9.02 9.77
CA THR A 273 -39.08 -8.51 11.03
C THR A 273 -37.92 -7.55 10.84
N LEU A 274 -37.58 -7.23 9.59
CA LEU A 274 -36.48 -6.29 9.24
C LEU A 274 -36.77 -4.90 9.83
N ARG A 275 -35.79 -4.38 10.59
CA ARG A 275 -35.85 -3.06 11.24
C ARG A 275 -34.46 -2.47 11.43
N ASP A 276 -34.35 -1.22 11.84
CA ASP A 276 -33.12 -0.50 12.14
C ASP A 276 -32.08 -0.57 10.98
N VAL A 277 -32.59 -0.48 9.74
CA VAL A 277 -31.73 -0.57 8.55
C VAL A 277 -30.93 0.70 8.39
N VAL A 278 -29.61 0.56 8.50
CA VAL A 278 -28.63 1.59 8.16
C VAL A 278 -27.84 1.06 6.96
N PRO A 279 -27.94 1.67 5.78
CA PRO A 279 -27.22 1.20 4.60
C PRO A 279 -25.69 1.36 4.78
N ALA A 280 -24.92 0.47 4.18
CA ALA A 280 -23.48 0.59 4.10
C ALA A 280 -23.08 1.80 3.24
N VAL A 281 -22.01 2.49 3.63
CA VAL A 281 -21.37 3.53 2.82
C VAL A 281 -20.00 3.01 2.40
N ASN A 282 -19.81 2.77 1.12
CA ASN A 282 -18.53 2.26 0.59
C ASN A 282 -17.39 3.25 0.83
N GLY A 283 -16.15 2.77 0.74
CA GLY A 283 -14.97 3.62 0.80
C GLY A 283 -14.86 4.53 -0.43
N ALA A 284 -14.14 5.63 -0.27
CA ALA A 284 -13.90 6.58 -1.34
C ALA A 284 -12.87 6.03 -2.35
N LYS A 285 -12.95 6.49 -3.60
CA LYS A 285 -11.96 6.23 -4.63
C LYS A 285 -10.81 7.21 -4.51
N ILE A 286 -9.58 6.72 -4.55
CA ILE A 286 -8.35 7.53 -4.56
C ILE A 286 -7.71 7.44 -5.95
N GLU A 287 -7.53 8.59 -6.59
CA GLU A 287 -6.74 8.74 -7.82
C GLU A 287 -5.36 9.28 -7.46
N LEU A 288 -4.31 8.53 -7.84
CA LEU A 288 -2.92 8.89 -7.60
C LEU A 288 -2.36 9.74 -8.76
N THR A 289 -1.28 10.46 -8.47
CA THR A 289 -0.49 11.17 -9.49
C THR A 289 0.41 10.23 -10.31
N ILE A 290 0.57 8.99 -9.87
CA ILE A 290 1.40 7.95 -10.47
C ILE A 290 0.92 7.64 -11.90
N ASP A 291 1.86 7.58 -12.84
CA ASP A 291 1.67 7.00 -14.16
C ASP A 291 2.13 5.54 -14.13
N LEU A 292 1.20 4.59 -14.29
CA LEU A 292 1.48 3.16 -14.15
C LEU A 292 2.50 2.66 -15.17
N ASP A 293 2.44 3.16 -16.42
CA ASP A 293 3.39 2.76 -17.46
C ASP A 293 4.80 3.25 -17.14
N LEU A 294 4.92 4.51 -16.66
CA LEU A 294 6.19 5.07 -16.21
C LEU A 294 6.74 4.31 -15.01
N GLN A 295 5.89 4.04 -14.01
CA GLN A 295 6.27 3.29 -12.81
C GLN A 295 6.83 1.91 -13.17
N ALA A 296 6.14 1.18 -14.04
CA ALA A 296 6.59 -0.14 -14.50
C ALA A 296 7.92 -0.06 -15.25
N TYR A 297 8.07 0.92 -16.12
CA TYR A 297 9.30 1.16 -16.88
C TYR A 297 10.48 1.48 -15.97
N VAL A 298 10.29 2.44 -15.04
CA VAL A 298 11.35 2.83 -14.09
C VAL A 298 11.75 1.65 -13.20
N GLN A 299 10.78 0.89 -12.70
CA GLN A 299 11.05 -0.27 -11.86
C GLN A 299 11.86 -1.34 -12.62
N GLN A 300 11.52 -1.59 -13.89
CA GLN A 300 12.30 -2.51 -14.74
C GLN A 300 13.73 -2.02 -14.96
N LEU A 301 13.93 -0.72 -15.22
CA LEU A 301 15.26 -0.14 -15.38
C LEU A 301 16.11 -0.27 -14.11
N LEU A 302 15.50 -0.07 -12.94
CA LEU A 302 16.19 -0.21 -11.66
C LEU A 302 16.61 -1.65 -11.39
N GLU A 303 15.76 -2.64 -11.68
CA GLU A 303 16.13 -4.06 -11.57
C GLU A 303 17.32 -4.39 -12.51
N GLN A 304 17.32 -3.90 -13.74
CA GLN A 304 18.44 -4.05 -14.67
C GLN A 304 19.71 -3.36 -14.15
N ALA A 305 19.58 -2.14 -13.62
CA ALA A 305 20.71 -1.41 -13.06
C ALA A 305 21.33 -2.14 -11.86
N LYS A 306 20.47 -2.67 -10.96
CA LYS A 306 20.88 -3.50 -9.84
C LYS A 306 21.63 -4.76 -10.30
N GLU A 307 21.07 -5.51 -11.24
CA GLU A 307 21.71 -6.72 -11.78
C GLU A 307 23.05 -6.42 -12.45
N ASN A 308 23.10 -5.38 -13.29
CA ASN A 308 24.30 -4.99 -14.03
C ASN A 308 25.44 -4.51 -13.12
N SER A 309 25.09 -3.80 -12.04
CA SER A 309 26.06 -3.26 -11.08
C SER A 309 26.28 -4.20 -9.87
N ARG A 310 25.48 -5.25 -9.73
CA ARG A 310 25.41 -6.13 -8.55
C ARG A 310 25.24 -5.35 -7.27
N ALA A 311 24.42 -4.31 -7.33
CA ALA A 311 24.11 -3.46 -6.19
C ALA A 311 23.21 -4.17 -5.19
N LYS A 312 23.19 -3.71 -3.95
CA LYS A 312 22.24 -4.16 -2.92
C LYS A 312 20.81 -3.76 -3.26
N GLY A 313 20.63 -2.56 -3.81
CA GLY A 313 19.35 -2.01 -4.21
C GLY A 313 19.50 -0.84 -5.17
N ALA A 314 18.39 -0.39 -5.73
CA ALA A 314 18.31 0.85 -6.49
C ALA A 314 16.91 1.46 -6.34
N GLU A 315 16.86 2.77 -6.41
CA GLU A 315 15.62 3.53 -6.30
C GLU A 315 15.62 4.77 -7.16
N ALA A 316 14.44 5.21 -7.58
CA ALA A 316 14.27 6.43 -8.34
C ALA A 316 12.92 7.10 -8.06
N VAL A 317 12.93 8.42 -8.10
CA VAL A 317 11.76 9.27 -7.99
C VAL A 317 11.69 10.19 -9.20
N VAL A 318 10.52 10.28 -9.80
CA VAL A 318 10.20 11.18 -10.91
C VAL A 318 9.12 12.15 -10.45
N LEU A 319 9.41 13.45 -10.53
CA LEU A 319 8.47 14.53 -10.21
C LEU A 319 8.13 15.34 -11.46
N ASP A 320 6.89 15.82 -11.52
CA ASP A 320 6.52 16.93 -12.39
C ASP A 320 7.12 18.21 -11.82
N ALA A 321 7.85 18.98 -12.66
CA ALA A 321 8.59 20.14 -12.22
C ALA A 321 7.67 21.28 -11.72
N ALA A 322 6.53 21.48 -12.37
CA ALA A 322 5.63 22.61 -12.11
C ALA A 322 4.66 22.36 -10.96
N THR A 323 4.27 21.11 -10.73
CA THR A 323 3.22 20.75 -9.75
C THR A 323 3.75 20.06 -8.50
N GLY A 324 4.96 19.47 -8.53
CA GLY A 324 5.49 18.63 -7.47
C GLY A 324 4.81 17.28 -7.38
N GLU A 325 3.97 16.90 -8.35
CA GLU A 325 3.34 15.59 -8.41
C GLU A 325 4.38 14.47 -8.58
N VAL A 326 4.23 13.40 -7.80
CA VAL A 326 5.04 12.19 -7.95
C VAL A 326 4.48 11.38 -9.11
N LEU A 327 5.21 11.34 -10.23
CA LEU A 327 4.81 10.60 -11.43
C LEU A 327 5.22 9.13 -11.35
N ALA A 328 6.37 8.85 -10.71
CA ALA A 328 6.83 7.51 -10.38
C ALA A 328 7.72 7.56 -9.12
N MET A 329 7.64 6.52 -8.32
CA MET A 329 8.49 6.29 -7.16
C MET A 329 8.76 4.79 -7.08
N ALA A 330 9.90 4.37 -7.58
CA ALA A 330 10.21 2.97 -7.78
C ALA A 330 11.46 2.55 -7.01
N ASN A 331 11.47 1.31 -6.55
CA ASN A 331 12.64 0.65 -5.99
C ASN A 331 12.70 -0.81 -6.43
N THR A 332 13.85 -1.42 -6.28
CA THR A 332 14.05 -2.86 -6.49
C THR A 332 13.49 -3.68 -5.32
N ASP A 333 13.37 -4.98 -5.53
CA ASP A 333 12.95 -5.96 -4.51
C ASP A 333 11.54 -5.75 -3.94
N THR A 334 10.64 -5.16 -4.72
CA THR A 334 9.22 -5.04 -4.35
C THR A 334 8.54 -6.40 -4.28
N ILE A 335 7.54 -6.52 -3.40
CA ILE A 335 6.75 -7.75 -3.20
C ILE A 335 5.60 -7.80 -4.22
N ASP A 336 5.31 -8.98 -4.76
CA ASP A 336 4.03 -9.25 -5.41
C ASP A 336 3.01 -9.67 -4.33
N PRO A 337 2.01 -8.83 -4.02
CA PRO A 337 1.01 -9.12 -2.98
C PRO A 337 0.16 -10.36 -3.29
N ASN A 338 0.07 -10.77 -4.55
CA ASN A 338 -0.67 -11.94 -5.01
C ASN A 338 0.17 -13.24 -4.92
N GLY A 339 1.48 -13.11 -4.65
CA GLY A 339 2.42 -14.21 -4.62
C GLY A 339 2.58 -14.86 -3.23
N ASN A 340 3.50 -15.82 -3.13
CA ASN A 340 3.86 -16.43 -1.85
C ASN A 340 4.75 -15.46 -1.03
N LEU A 341 4.15 -14.76 -0.08
CA LEU A 341 4.80 -13.72 0.72
C LEU A 341 5.97 -14.26 1.55
N GLU A 342 5.81 -15.41 2.20
CA GLU A 342 6.85 -15.99 3.04
C GLU A 342 8.13 -16.27 2.23
N LYS A 343 7.95 -16.81 1.01
CA LYS A 343 9.07 -17.06 0.10
C LYS A 343 9.73 -15.77 -0.36
N GLN A 344 8.95 -14.73 -0.68
CA GLN A 344 9.47 -13.45 -1.13
C GLN A 344 10.25 -12.73 -0.03
N LEU A 345 9.73 -12.69 1.20
CA LEU A 345 10.42 -12.12 2.36
C LEU A 345 11.72 -12.87 2.68
N LYS A 346 11.73 -14.20 2.60
CA LYS A 346 12.97 -15.00 2.76
C LYS A 346 14.01 -14.71 1.69
N ASN A 347 13.58 -14.28 0.51
CA ASN A 347 14.47 -13.89 -0.59
C ASN A 347 14.89 -12.41 -0.53
N GLY A 348 14.64 -11.70 0.57
CA GLY A 348 15.06 -10.32 0.79
C GLY A 348 14.14 -9.26 0.20
N ARG A 349 12.95 -9.62 -0.34
CA ARG A 349 11.96 -8.63 -0.77
C ARG A 349 11.29 -7.97 0.43
N SER A 350 10.86 -6.72 0.28
CA SER A 350 10.30 -5.92 1.35
C SER A 350 9.06 -5.14 0.89
N PHE A 351 8.18 -4.82 1.84
CA PHE A 351 7.09 -3.86 1.68
C PHE A 351 7.54 -2.41 1.90
N ASP A 352 8.82 -2.21 2.23
CA ASP A 352 9.35 -0.90 2.51
C ASP A 352 9.46 -0.06 1.23
N ASN A 353 9.36 1.25 1.40
CA ASN A 353 9.59 2.22 0.34
C ASN A 353 10.85 3.03 0.68
N PRO A 354 12.05 2.55 0.29
CA PRO A 354 13.30 3.18 0.64
C PRO A 354 13.40 4.62 0.12
N SER A 355 12.73 4.96 -0.97
CA SER A 355 12.73 6.33 -1.52
C SER A 355 12.21 7.40 -0.57
N ILE A 356 11.50 7.00 0.50
CA ILE A 356 11.01 7.90 1.56
C ILE A 356 11.46 7.51 2.97
N SER A 357 11.83 6.25 3.20
CA SER A 357 12.13 5.72 4.54
C SER A 357 13.61 5.60 4.85
N HIS A 358 14.48 5.44 3.82
CA HIS A 358 15.91 5.22 3.97
C HIS A 358 16.73 6.43 3.54
N PRO A 359 17.10 7.32 4.47
CA PRO A 359 17.94 8.46 4.15
C PRO A 359 19.42 8.04 3.99
N PHE A 360 20.08 8.63 3.02
CA PHE A 360 21.48 8.42 2.71
C PHE A 360 22.25 9.75 2.58
N GLU A 361 23.57 9.74 2.67
CA GLU A 361 24.36 10.93 2.40
C GLU A 361 24.39 11.20 0.89
N PRO A 362 23.88 12.37 0.43
CA PRO A 362 23.70 12.64 -1.00
C PRO A 362 25.03 12.81 -1.76
N GLY A 363 26.07 13.23 -1.06
CA GLY A 363 27.32 13.59 -1.69
C GLY A 363 27.17 14.75 -2.68
N SER A 364 27.90 14.70 -3.77
CA SER A 364 28.02 15.82 -4.73
C SER A 364 26.73 16.26 -5.40
N VAL A 365 25.66 15.50 -5.37
CA VAL A 365 24.34 15.97 -5.89
C VAL A 365 23.78 17.12 -5.06
N ALA A 366 24.14 17.22 -3.78
CA ALA A 366 23.74 18.33 -2.91
C ALA A 366 24.50 19.65 -3.17
N LYS A 367 25.59 19.65 -3.95
CA LYS A 367 26.35 20.86 -4.30
C LYS A 367 25.50 21.91 -5.02
N ILE A 368 24.37 21.52 -5.59
CA ILE A 368 23.41 22.45 -6.21
C ILE A 368 22.85 23.45 -5.19
N ILE A 369 22.75 23.08 -3.91
CA ILE A 369 22.34 23.98 -2.81
C ILE A 369 23.40 25.06 -2.60
N THR A 370 24.68 24.67 -2.57
CA THR A 370 25.81 25.63 -2.46
C THR A 370 25.90 26.57 -3.66
N ALA A 371 25.69 26.02 -4.88
CA ALA A 371 25.64 26.81 -6.10
C ALA A 371 24.52 27.85 -6.03
N THR A 372 23.31 27.43 -5.66
CA THR A 372 22.15 28.31 -5.53
C THR A 372 22.40 29.43 -4.52
N ALA A 373 22.91 29.08 -3.33
CA ALA A 373 23.20 30.06 -2.30
C ALA A 373 24.25 31.10 -2.77
N ALA A 374 25.34 30.64 -3.41
CA ALA A 374 26.38 31.53 -3.87
C ALA A 374 25.94 32.49 -4.99
N ILE A 375 25.10 32.02 -5.91
CA ILE A 375 24.55 32.85 -7.01
C ILE A 375 23.48 33.82 -6.49
N GLU A 376 22.52 33.31 -5.64
CA GLU A 376 21.43 34.14 -5.12
C GLU A 376 21.95 35.30 -4.26
N GLU A 377 22.99 35.08 -3.47
CA GLU A 377 23.61 36.09 -2.62
C GLU A 377 24.58 37.03 -3.43
N GLY A 378 24.67 36.82 -4.75
CA GLY A 378 25.55 37.64 -5.61
C GLY A 378 27.06 37.51 -5.28
N LEU A 379 27.45 36.38 -4.66
CA LEU A 379 28.83 36.15 -4.21
C LEU A 379 29.74 35.62 -5.32
N THR A 380 29.16 35.23 -6.43
CA THR A 380 29.85 34.75 -7.64
C THR A 380 28.94 34.87 -8.85
N THR A 381 29.56 34.80 -10.04
CA THR A 381 28.83 34.65 -11.32
C THR A 381 29.27 33.36 -12.02
N PRO A 382 28.49 32.84 -12.97
CA PRO A 382 28.81 31.56 -13.65
C PRO A 382 30.22 31.51 -14.24
N ASP A 383 30.72 32.61 -14.75
CA ASP A 383 31.96 32.72 -15.48
C ASP A 383 33.12 33.27 -14.63
N GLU A 384 32.90 33.59 -13.34
CA GLU A 384 33.97 34.02 -12.44
C GLU A 384 35.03 32.92 -12.32
N VAL A 385 36.28 33.28 -12.54
CA VAL A 385 37.41 32.35 -12.49
C VAL A 385 38.02 32.30 -11.09
N HIS A 386 38.09 31.09 -10.51
CA HIS A 386 38.68 30.82 -9.21
C HIS A 386 39.96 30.00 -9.35
N GLN A 387 40.96 30.36 -8.57
CA GLN A 387 42.21 29.57 -8.47
C GLN A 387 41.97 28.46 -7.44
N VAL A 388 41.64 27.26 -7.92
CA VAL A 388 41.24 26.13 -7.08
C VAL A 388 42.43 25.22 -6.84
N PRO A 389 42.93 25.12 -5.59
CA PRO A 389 44.02 24.16 -5.25
C PRO A 389 43.46 22.75 -5.16
N GLY A 390 44.31 21.72 -5.27
CA GLY A 390 43.91 20.33 -5.19
C GLY A 390 43.41 19.90 -3.81
N GLN A 391 43.72 20.67 -2.77
CA GLN A 391 43.23 20.47 -1.39
C GLN A 391 43.24 21.81 -0.62
N ILE A 392 42.36 21.90 0.36
CA ILE A 392 42.31 22.99 1.35
C ILE A 392 42.15 22.45 2.76
N GLU A 393 42.64 23.22 3.72
CA GLU A 393 42.40 22.98 5.13
C GLU A 393 41.28 23.92 5.60
N MET A 394 40.26 23.34 6.21
CA MET A 394 39.10 24.07 6.72
C MET A 394 38.76 23.57 8.14
N SER A 395 38.94 24.44 9.13
CA SER A 395 38.64 24.14 10.53
C SER A 395 39.27 22.85 11.07
N GLY A 396 40.51 22.54 10.63
CA GLY A 396 41.28 21.36 11.05
C GLY A 396 40.91 20.07 10.26
N VAL A 397 40.11 20.18 9.21
CA VAL A 397 39.82 19.09 8.27
C VAL A 397 40.45 19.42 6.92
N THR A 398 41.25 18.50 6.40
CA THR A 398 41.80 18.60 5.03
C THR A 398 40.81 17.99 4.05
N VAL A 399 40.32 18.79 3.10
CA VAL A 399 39.42 18.34 2.04
C VAL A 399 40.16 18.44 0.71
N ALA A 400 40.10 17.38 -0.08
CA ALA A 400 40.71 17.30 -1.40
C ALA A 400 39.66 17.03 -2.48
N ASP A 401 40.01 17.37 -3.72
CA ASP A 401 39.29 16.90 -4.88
C ASP A 401 39.52 15.41 -5.12
N ALA A 402 38.64 14.77 -5.89
CA ALA A 402 38.72 13.33 -6.17
C ALA A 402 39.90 12.93 -7.05
N TRP A 403 40.64 13.90 -7.58
CA TRP A 403 41.86 13.70 -8.39
C TRP A 403 42.96 14.64 -7.93
N GLU A 404 44.19 14.18 -8.04
CA GLU A 404 45.37 15.01 -7.70
C GLU A 404 45.61 16.07 -8.76
N HIS A 405 45.72 17.34 -8.36
CA HIS A 405 46.07 18.46 -9.21
C HIS A 405 46.70 19.61 -8.39
N GLY A 406 47.39 20.49 -9.08
CA GLY A 406 47.85 21.74 -8.51
C GLY A 406 46.78 22.78 -8.44
N VAL A 407 47.14 24.07 -8.52
CA VAL A 407 46.15 25.14 -8.62
C VAL A 407 45.63 25.22 -10.05
N LEU A 408 44.29 25.07 -10.25
CA LEU A 408 43.63 25.13 -11.54
C LEU A 408 42.64 26.30 -11.60
N PRO A 409 42.57 27.03 -12.75
CA PRO A 409 41.68 28.14 -12.93
C PRO A 409 40.27 27.62 -13.39
N TYR A 410 39.37 27.31 -12.47
CA TYR A 410 38.02 26.90 -12.77
C TYR A 410 37.07 28.09 -12.74
N THR A 411 36.15 28.14 -13.72
CA THR A 411 34.97 29.01 -13.60
C THR A 411 34.05 28.49 -12.49
N THR A 412 33.11 29.31 -11.99
CA THR A 412 32.08 28.81 -11.05
C THR A 412 31.32 27.64 -11.66
N THR A 413 30.91 27.73 -12.93
CA THR A 413 30.31 26.61 -13.68
C THR A 413 31.22 25.40 -13.72
N GLY A 414 32.52 25.62 -13.91
CA GLY A 414 33.54 24.57 -13.93
C GLY A 414 33.69 23.84 -12.59
N ILE A 415 33.62 24.55 -11.47
CA ILE A 415 33.64 23.94 -10.13
C ILE A 415 32.57 22.86 -10.03
N PHE A 416 31.33 23.16 -10.44
CA PHE A 416 30.21 22.21 -10.35
C PHE A 416 30.23 21.20 -11.50
N GLY A 417 30.61 21.56 -12.70
CA GLY A 417 30.74 20.68 -13.86
C GLY A 417 31.80 19.59 -13.66
N LYS A 418 32.93 19.95 -13.06
CA LYS A 418 34.01 19.03 -12.64
C LYS A 418 33.77 18.34 -11.29
N SER A 419 32.78 18.82 -10.53
CA SER A 419 32.48 18.35 -9.19
C SER A 419 33.58 18.59 -8.16
N SER A 420 34.34 19.72 -8.26
CA SER A 420 35.37 20.05 -7.28
C SER A 420 34.81 20.25 -5.88
N ASN A 421 35.31 19.49 -4.89
CA ASN A 421 34.99 19.67 -3.48
C ASN A 421 35.61 20.96 -2.96
N VAL A 422 36.85 21.20 -3.32
CA VAL A 422 37.62 22.37 -2.90
C VAL A 422 36.98 23.66 -3.39
N GLY A 423 36.69 23.74 -4.68
CA GLY A 423 35.99 24.89 -5.26
C GLY A 423 34.63 25.15 -4.64
N THR A 424 33.87 24.09 -4.38
CA THR A 424 32.56 24.17 -3.69
C THR A 424 32.71 24.74 -2.29
N LEU A 425 33.71 24.29 -1.51
CA LEU A 425 33.95 24.82 -0.15
C LEU A 425 34.47 26.26 -0.17
N MET A 426 35.24 26.68 -1.16
CA MET A 426 35.64 28.07 -1.34
C MET A 426 34.43 28.99 -1.54
N LEU A 427 33.43 28.53 -2.31
CA LEU A 427 32.16 29.25 -2.49
C LEU A 427 31.33 29.22 -1.24
N ALA A 428 31.22 28.08 -0.55
CA ALA A 428 30.50 27.95 0.70
C ALA A 428 31.07 28.86 1.80
N GLN A 429 32.40 29.06 1.86
CA GLN A 429 33.02 30.03 2.77
C GLN A 429 32.55 31.47 2.50
N ARG A 430 32.35 31.84 1.22
CA ARG A 430 31.77 33.16 0.87
C ARG A 430 30.30 33.28 1.29
N VAL A 431 29.52 32.18 1.19
CA VAL A 431 28.13 32.13 1.66
C VAL A 431 28.09 32.30 3.20
N GLY A 432 28.93 31.58 3.90
CA GLY A 432 29.00 31.55 5.36
C GLY A 432 27.97 30.58 5.98
N GLU A 433 28.29 30.12 7.19
CA GLU A 433 27.56 29.05 7.88
C GLU A 433 26.09 29.38 8.13
N GLU A 434 25.78 30.62 8.56
CA GLU A 434 24.42 31.01 8.93
C GLU A 434 23.49 31.01 7.71
N ARG A 435 23.93 31.62 6.59
CA ARG A 435 23.13 31.62 5.36
C ARG A 435 22.99 30.22 4.79
N PHE A 436 24.07 29.42 4.83
CA PHE A 436 24.02 28.06 4.35
C PHE A 436 23.01 27.21 5.10
N ASP A 437 22.93 27.32 6.44
CA ASP A 437 21.92 26.65 7.26
C ASP A 437 20.49 27.09 6.87
N ASP A 438 20.28 28.38 6.58
CA ASP A 438 18.98 28.89 6.10
C ASP A 438 18.61 28.28 4.74
N TYR A 439 19.55 28.14 3.80
CA TYR A 439 19.31 27.47 2.51
C TYR A 439 18.96 25.98 2.72
N LEU A 440 19.63 25.25 3.59
CA LEU A 440 19.25 23.86 3.90
C LEU A 440 17.78 23.77 4.34
N LYS A 441 17.35 24.69 5.21
CA LYS A 441 15.96 24.74 5.68
C LYS A 441 14.95 25.10 4.59
N ARG A 442 15.28 26.09 3.73
CA ARG A 442 14.43 26.47 2.59
C ARG A 442 14.25 25.31 1.61
N PHE A 443 15.31 24.56 1.33
CA PHE A 443 15.27 23.35 0.51
C PHE A 443 14.55 22.18 1.18
N GLY A 444 14.18 22.29 2.47
CA GLY A 444 13.46 21.27 3.20
C GLY A 444 14.33 20.12 3.70
N ILE A 445 15.65 20.30 3.75
CA ILE A 445 16.57 19.27 4.24
C ILE A 445 16.39 19.12 5.76
N GLY A 446 16.30 17.88 6.25
CA GLY A 446 16.01 17.58 7.65
C GLY A 446 14.54 17.71 8.02
N GLN A 447 13.63 17.80 7.05
CA GLN A 447 12.18 17.89 7.22
C GLN A 447 11.50 16.82 6.36
N ALA A 448 10.44 16.19 6.89
CA ALA A 448 9.57 15.35 6.07
C ALA A 448 8.95 16.18 4.93
N THR A 449 8.79 15.57 3.77
CA THR A 449 8.22 16.27 2.60
C THR A 449 6.71 16.45 2.73
N GLY A 450 6.04 15.61 3.52
CA GLY A 450 4.59 15.60 3.67
C GLY A 450 3.87 14.76 2.61
N VAL A 451 4.60 13.94 1.85
CA VAL A 451 3.98 12.97 0.93
C VAL A 451 3.03 12.05 1.71
N GLU A 452 1.86 11.75 1.14
CA GLU A 452 0.76 11.09 1.84
C GLU A 452 0.99 9.57 2.03
N LEU A 453 2.24 9.18 2.29
CA LEU A 453 2.66 7.79 2.54
C LEU A 453 3.17 7.62 3.97
N PRO A 454 3.05 6.41 4.55
CA PRO A 454 3.52 6.16 5.91
C PRO A 454 5.04 5.98 5.96
N ASN A 455 5.61 6.14 7.16
CA ASN A 455 7.02 5.87 7.46
C ASN A 455 8.02 6.80 6.74
N GLU A 456 7.60 8.00 6.35
CA GLU A 456 8.51 8.98 5.77
C GLU A 456 9.57 9.41 6.79
N SER A 457 10.85 9.38 6.37
CA SER A 457 11.98 9.89 7.14
C SER A 457 12.22 11.37 6.84
N ALA A 458 12.44 12.14 7.87
CA ALA A 458 12.87 13.54 7.73
C ALA A 458 14.33 13.69 7.26
N GLY A 459 15.08 12.58 7.19
CA GLY A 459 16.53 12.65 7.04
C GLY A 459 17.23 13.15 8.31
N LEU A 460 18.49 13.47 8.21
CA LEU A 460 19.30 13.97 9.31
C LEU A 460 20.13 15.17 8.86
N VAL A 461 19.97 16.29 9.56
CA VAL A 461 20.85 17.45 9.45
C VAL A 461 21.21 17.88 10.87
N PRO A 462 22.49 18.03 11.22
CA PRO A 462 22.84 18.57 12.53
C PRO A 462 22.29 19.99 12.68
N THR A 463 21.69 20.31 13.83
CA THR A 463 21.24 21.69 14.11
C THR A 463 22.44 22.63 14.18
N ARG A 464 22.22 23.92 13.94
CA ARG A 464 23.31 24.90 13.95
C ARG A 464 24.16 24.88 15.22
N GLU A 465 23.55 24.60 16.38
CA GLU A 465 24.21 24.49 17.68
C GLU A 465 25.11 23.24 17.80
N GLN A 466 24.85 22.23 16.99
CA GLN A 466 25.63 20.98 16.95
C GLN A 466 26.82 21.07 15.99
N TRP A 467 26.91 22.14 15.18
CA TRP A 467 28.01 22.25 14.23
C TRP A 467 29.34 22.40 14.97
N SER A 468 30.27 21.51 14.62
CA SER A 468 31.69 21.64 14.95
C SER A 468 32.43 22.29 13.79
N GLY A 469 33.69 22.61 14.00
CA GLY A 469 34.52 23.16 12.92
C GLY A 469 34.55 22.30 11.65
N GLY A 470 34.52 20.97 11.79
CA GLY A 470 34.49 20.03 10.64
C GLY A 470 33.11 19.91 9.97
N THR A 471 32.02 20.29 10.64
CA THR A 471 30.67 20.14 10.09
C THR A 471 30.50 20.97 8.81
N PHE A 472 30.90 22.24 8.84
CA PHE A 472 30.81 23.11 7.65
C PHE A 472 31.79 22.76 6.54
N ALA A 473 32.82 21.94 6.82
CA ALA A 473 33.68 21.39 5.76
C ALA A 473 33.00 20.21 4.99
N ASN A 474 31.95 19.63 5.53
CA ASN A 474 31.28 18.46 4.97
C ASN A 474 29.91 18.79 4.34
N LEU A 475 29.05 19.55 5.03
CA LEU A 475 27.68 19.82 4.60
C LEU A 475 27.59 20.41 3.16
N PRO A 476 28.43 21.38 2.75
CA PRO A 476 28.35 21.98 1.41
C PRO A 476 28.67 21.03 0.26
N ILE A 477 29.36 19.92 0.55
CA ILE A 477 29.69 18.86 -0.41
C ILE A 477 28.79 17.64 -0.30
N GLY A 478 27.78 17.71 0.59
CA GLY A 478 26.74 16.68 0.77
C GLY A 478 27.13 15.53 1.68
N GLN A 479 28.09 15.73 2.60
CA GLN A 479 28.47 14.80 3.65
C GLN A 479 28.07 15.31 5.04
N GLY A 480 27.92 14.42 6.01
CA GLY A 480 27.47 14.80 7.36
C GLY A 480 26.01 15.20 7.47
N MET A 481 25.22 14.95 6.45
CA MET A 481 23.75 15.03 6.44
C MET A 481 23.18 13.87 5.64
N SER A 482 21.95 13.47 5.93
CA SER A 482 21.27 12.46 5.13
C SER A 482 19.89 12.94 4.68
N LEU A 483 19.47 12.48 3.50
CA LEU A 483 18.18 12.78 2.90
C LEU A 483 17.70 11.58 2.08
N THR A 484 16.39 11.51 1.86
CA THR A 484 15.77 10.46 1.04
C THR A 484 15.82 10.83 -0.44
N THR A 485 15.61 9.86 -1.32
CA THR A 485 15.54 10.11 -2.78
C THR A 485 14.41 11.07 -3.13
N LEU A 486 13.28 11.04 -2.42
CA LEU A 486 12.20 12.02 -2.60
C LEU A 486 12.63 13.44 -2.20
N GLN A 487 13.32 13.61 -1.07
CA GLN A 487 13.87 14.90 -0.66
C GLN A 487 14.88 15.42 -1.69
N LEU A 488 15.75 14.54 -2.21
CA LEU A 488 16.69 14.90 -3.27
C LEU A 488 15.96 15.38 -4.53
N ALA A 489 14.93 14.66 -4.98
CA ALA A 489 14.11 15.09 -6.11
C ALA A 489 13.46 16.45 -5.86
N SER A 490 12.95 16.69 -4.64
CA SER A 490 12.34 17.98 -4.24
C SER A 490 13.32 19.17 -4.29
N VAL A 491 14.61 18.94 -3.97
CA VAL A 491 15.66 19.96 -4.12
C VAL A 491 15.76 20.40 -5.58
N TYR A 492 15.84 19.46 -6.51
CA TYR A 492 15.95 19.75 -7.94
C TYR A 492 14.64 20.32 -8.51
N GLN A 493 13.48 19.84 -8.02
CA GLN A 493 12.16 20.36 -8.39
C GLN A 493 12.04 21.87 -8.09
N SER A 494 12.56 22.32 -6.96
CA SER A 494 12.48 23.72 -6.59
C SER A 494 13.17 24.63 -7.62
N LEU A 495 14.30 24.21 -8.19
CA LEU A 495 15.00 24.96 -9.22
C LEU A 495 14.36 24.80 -10.60
N ALA A 496 13.87 23.61 -10.92
CA ALA A 496 13.09 23.35 -12.13
C ALA A 496 11.81 24.20 -12.17
N ASN A 497 11.25 24.53 -11.02
CA ASN A 497 10.05 25.38 -10.85
C ASN A 497 10.41 26.84 -10.53
N GLY A 498 11.47 27.37 -11.15
CA GLY A 498 11.84 28.77 -11.01
C GLY A 498 12.16 29.22 -9.59
N GLY A 499 12.74 28.37 -8.77
CA GLY A 499 13.18 28.67 -7.40
C GLY A 499 12.07 28.56 -6.35
N GLU A 500 10.96 27.92 -6.65
CA GLU A 500 9.88 27.65 -5.70
C GLU A 500 9.71 26.15 -5.46
N ARG A 501 10.02 25.69 -4.25
CA ARG A 501 9.77 24.32 -3.81
C ARG A 501 8.29 24.12 -3.55
N ILE A 502 7.73 23.05 -4.10
CA ILE A 502 6.37 22.57 -3.85
C ILE A 502 6.48 21.27 -3.08
N GLU A 503 5.70 21.10 -2.02
CA GLU A 503 5.64 19.81 -1.31
C GLU A 503 5.19 18.70 -2.27
N PRO A 504 5.97 17.61 -2.41
CA PRO A 504 5.59 16.48 -3.22
C PRO A 504 4.26 15.88 -2.78
N ARG A 505 3.42 15.53 -3.73
CA ARG A 505 2.14 14.86 -3.48
C ARG A 505 1.96 13.65 -4.36
N ILE A 506 1.25 12.64 -3.84
CA ILE A 506 0.97 11.41 -4.56
C ILE A 506 -0.54 11.18 -4.76
N ILE A 507 -1.39 11.81 -3.94
CA ILE A 507 -2.84 11.81 -4.11
C ILE A 507 -3.21 12.98 -5.03
N LYS A 508 -3.89 12.67 -6.14
CA LYS A 508 -4.40 13.67 -7.09
C LYS A 508 -5.81 14.09 -6.75
N HIS A 509 -6.72 13.10 -6.61
CA HIS A 509 -8.12 13.32 -6.28
C HIS A 509 -8.64 12.23 -5.35
N VAL A 510 -9.59 12.59 -4.49
CA VAL A 510 -10.37 11.66 -3.69
C VAL A 510 -11.85 11.86 -4.05
N THR A 511 -12.53 10.81 -4.49
CA THR A 511 -13.95 10.87 -4.85
C THR A 511 -14.77 10.05 -3.88
N SER A 512 -15.79 10.66 -3.27
CA SER A 512 -16.71 9.97 -2.38
C SER A 512 -17.52 8.91 -3.11
N PRO A 513 -18.14 7.95 -2.41
CA PRO A 513 -19.04 6.96 -3.04
C PRO A 513 -20.24 7.56 -3.75
N THR A 514 -20.59 8.80 -3.43
CA THR A 514 -21.68 9.55 -4.10
C THR A 514 -21.24 10.28 -5.36
N GLY A 515 -19.93 10.22 -5.69
CA GLY A 515 -19.36 10.89 -6.85
C GLY A 515 -18.92 12.34 -6.61
N GLU A 516 -18.96 12.81 -5.36
CA GLU A 516 -18.47 14.15 -5.01
C GLU A 516 -16.96 14.13 -4.79
N GLU A 517 -16.27 15.11 -5.34
CA GLU A 517 -14.85 15.28 -5.07
C GLU A 517 -14.63 15.81 -3.65
N ILE A 518 -13.75 15.15 -2.90
CA ILE A 518 -13.33 15.57 -1.56
C ILE A 518 -12.13 16.50 -1.76
N PRO A 519 -12.23 17.79 -1.35
CA PRO A 519 -11.14 18.73 -1.51
C PRO A 519 -9.86 18.24 -0.83
N ALA A 520 -8.74 18.25 -1.57
CA ALA A 520 -7.42 18.04 -1.01
C ALA A 520 -6.83 19.35 -0.49
N GLU A 521 -5.91 19.26 0.46
CA GLU A 521 -5.13 20.42 0.89
C GLU A 521 -4.19 20.86 -0.22
N GLU A 522 -4.05 22.18 -0.43
CA GLU A 522 -3.07 22.71 -1.37
C GLU A 522 -1.64 22.46 -0.83
N PRO A 523 -0.71 21.99 -1.68
CA PRO A 523 0.66 21.74 -1.26
C PRO A 523 1.35 23.04 -0.85
N ARG A 524 2.08 23.01 0.24
CA ARG A 524 2.84 24.17 0.71
C ARG A 524 3.93 24.52 -0.31
N ARG A 525 4.09 25.82 -0.56
CA ARG A 525 5.08 26.38 -1.45
C ARG A 525 6.10 27.19 -0.67
N THR A 526 7.37 27.03 -0.99
CA THR A 526 8.48 27.71 -0.30
C THR A 526 9.43 28.30 -1.33
N ARG A 527 9.62 29.62 -1.32
CA ARG A 527 10.63 30.29 -2.15
C ARG A 527 12.03 29.98 -1.65
N VAL A 528 12.84 29.27 -2.45
CA VAL A 528 14.23 28.94 -2.13
C VAL A 528 15.22 29.92 -2.73
N ALA A 529 14.94 30.40 -3.94
CA ALA A 529 15.74 31.39 -4.66
C ALA A 529 14.88 32.17 -5.65
N SER A 530 15.42 33.23 -6.25
CA SER A 530 14.79 33.95 -7.33
C SER A 530 14.70 33.11 -8.62
N GLU A 531 13.76 33.43 -9.49
CA GLU A 531 13.61 32.78 -10.79
C GLU A 531 14.89 32.90 -11.65
N GLU A 532 15.55 34.04 -11.57
CA GLU A 532 16.80 34.33 -12.28
C GLU A 532 17.91 33.40 -11.80
N THR A 533 18.08 33.25 -10.48
CA THR A 533 19.05 32.31 -9.88
C THR A 533 18.74 30.88 -10.24
N ALA A 534 17.49 30.47 -10.14
CA ALA A 534 17.08 29.11 -10.49
C ALA A 534 17.44 28.77 -11.94
N ARG A 535 17.08 29.67 -12.89
CA ARG A 535 17.41 29.52 -14.32
C ARG A 535 18.92 29.49 -14.54
N THR A 536 19.67 30.34 -13.85
CA THR A 536 21.14 30.42 -13.94
C THR A 536 21.75 29.10 -13.47
N VAL A 537 21.35 28.57 -12.31
CA VAL A 537 21.87 27.32 -11.75
C VAL A 537 21.48 26.13 -12.61
N VAL A 538 20.23 26.03 -13.08
CA VAL A 538 19.81 24.97 -14.02
C VAL A 538 20.68 25.00 -15.28
N ASN A 539 20.98 26.18 -15.83
CA ASN A 539 21.88 26.31 -16.98
C ASN A 539 23.32 25.89 -16.65
N MET A 540 23.90 26.30 -15.50
CA MET A 540 25.25 25.89 -15.07
C MET A 540 25.35 24.36 -14.93
N PHE A 541 24.29 23.68 -14.44
CA PHE A 541 24.29 22.23 -14.24
C PHE A 541 24.03 21.42 -15.52
N ARG A 542 24.06 22.04 -16.70
CA ARG A 542 24.26 21.38 -17.99
C ARG A 542 25.72 20.95 -18.18
N ALA A 543 26.65 21.63 -17.52
CA ALA A 543 28.10 21.38 -17.60
C ALA A 543 28.52 19.93 -17.32
N PRO A 544 27.89 19.17 -16.37
CA PRO A 544 28.22 17.76 -16.17
C PRO A 544 28.06 16.88 -17.41
N PHE A 545 27.15 17.19 -18.32
CA PHE A 545 26.93 16.43 -19.56
C PHE A 545 27.85 16.84 -20.71
N GLN A 546 28.60 17.94 -20.54
CA GLN A 546 29.45 18.47 -21.60
C GLN A 546 30.61 17.54 -21.90
N GLU A 547 30.89 17.36 -23.17
CA GLU A 547 32.04 16.61 -23.69
C GLU A 547 33.05 17.57 -24.33
N ASP A 548 34.31 17.35 -24.03
CA ASP A 548 35.43 18.06 -24.64
C ASP A 548 36.56 17.04 -24.93
N PRO A 549 36.92 16.80 -26.20
CA PRO A 549 37.98 15.89 -26.55
C PRO A 549 39.34 16.26 -25.95
N ALA A 550 39.55 17.55 -25.64
CA ALA A 550 40.76 18.01 -24.96
C ALA A 550 40.75 17.79 -23.44
N GLY A 551 39.58 17.44 -22.87
CA GLY A 551 39.36 17.12 -21.46
C GLY A 551 39.22 18.33 -20.53
N PHE A 552 39.60 19.54 -20.95
CA PHE A 552 39.54 20.74 -20.09
C PHE A 552 38.14 21.13 -19.69
N ASN A 553 37.18 21.01 -20.63
CA ASN A 553 35.79 21.39 -20.44
C ASN A 553 34.83 20.19 -20.40
N SER A 554 35.33 18.96 -20.14
CA SER A 554 34.50 17.78 -19.96
C SER A 554 33.87 17.74 -18.57
N GLY A 555 32.59 17.36 -18.49
CA GLY A 555 31.84 17.19 -17.25
C GLY A 555 31.91 15.75 -16.70
N THR A 556 31.25 15.51 -15.57
CA THR A 556 31.26 14.21 -14.86
C THR A 556 30.24 13.18 -15.38
N ALA A 557 29.27 13.61 -16.21
CA ALA A 557 28.23 12.76 -16.80
C ALA A 557 28.31 12.70 -18.33
N GLN A 558 29.52 12.89 -18.88
CA GLN A 558 29.74 12.81 -20.34
C GLN A 558 29.28 11.43 -20.88
N GLY A 559 28.76 11.38 -22.10
CA GLY A 559 28.20 10.17 -22.69
C GLY A 559 26.70 9.99 -22.44
N ASN A 560 26.12 10.75 -21.53
CA ASN A 560 24.70 10.64 -21.15
C ASN A 560 23.89 11.76 -21.83
N LYS A 561 23.78 11.71 -23.17
CA LYS A 561 23.08 12.72 -23.97
C LYS A 561 21.78 12.18 -24.54
N ILE A 562 20.78 13.04 -24.63
CA ILE A 562 19.60 12.81 -25.46
C ILE A 562 19.71 13.73 -26.68
N PRO A 563 19.86 13.21 -27.90
CA PRO A 563 20.03 14.04 -29.09
C PRO A 563 18.87 15.03 -29.25
N GLY A 564 19.22 16.31 -29.43
CA GLY A 564 18.22 17.38 -29.60
C GLY A 564 17.66 17.95 -28.29
N TYR A 565 18.13 17.51 -27.11
CA TYR A 565 17.67 18.02 -25.83
C TYR A 565 18.83 18.45 -24.92
N GLN A 566 18.58 19.51 -24.17
CA GLN A 566 19.47 19.98 -23.12
C GLN A 566 19.06 19.34 -21.80
N LEU A 567 20.02 18.76 -21.09
CA LEU A 567 19.84 18.14 -19.77
C LEU A 567 20.60 18.92 -18.72
N SER A 568 20.05 19.01 -17.52
CA SER A 568 20.71 19.58 -16.35
C SER A 568 20.76 18.54 -15.24
N GLY A 569 21.86 18.44 -14.51
CA GLY A 569 21.94 17.47 -13.43
C GLY A 569 23.33 17.35 -12.81
N LYS A 570 23.45 16.47 -11.84
CA LYS A 570 24.67 16.27 -11.07
C LYS A 570 24.87 14.83 -10.69
N THR A 571 26.08 14.33 -10.84
CA THR A 571 26.54 13.04 -10.32
C THR A 571 26.88 13.15 -8.84
N GLY A 572 26.60 12.08 -8.10
CA GLY A 572 27.04 11.91 -6.72
C GLY A 572 27.70 10.56 -6.51
N THR A 573 28.63 10.55 -5.60
CA THR A 573 29.31 9.36 -5.10
C THR A 573 29.65 9.67 -3.65
N ALA A 574 28.99 8.99 -2.72
CA ALA A 574 29.21 9.17 -1.29
C ALA A 574 29.61 7.84 -0.66
N GLN A 575 30.66 7.87 0.17
CA GLN A 575 31.07 6.70 0.95
C GLN A 575 30.02 6.42 2.03
N GLN A 576 29.69 5.14 2.24
CA GLN A 576 28.85 4.72 3.34
C GLN A 576 29.64 4.71 4.65
N VAL A 577 28.97 5.01 5.75
CA VAL A 577 29.56 4.88 7.08
C VAL A 577 29.48 3.41 7.49
N ASN A 578 30.63 2.83 7.80
CA ASN A 578 30.69 1.48 8.34
C ASN A 578 30.08 1.48 9.76
N PRO A 579 29.00 0.72 10.01
CA PRO A 579 28.30 0.76 11.29
C PRO A 579 29.13 0.24 12.46
N ASP A 580 30.12 -0.62 12.20
CA ASP A 580 30.97 -1.22 13.26
C ASP A 580 32.07 -0.27 13.73
N THR A 581 32.59 0.57 12.82
CA THR A 581 33.73 1.47 13.11
C THR A 581 33.33 2.93 13.26
N GLY A 582 32.17 3.32 12.72
CA GLY A 582 31.75 4.72 12.61
C GLY A 582 32.57 5.56 11.62
N ALA A 583 33.45 4.92 10.84
CA ALA A 583 34.27 5.58 9.82
C ALA A 583 33.67 5.35 8.41
N TYR A 584 34.02 6.21 7.46
CA TYR A 584 33.66 6.01 6.07
C TYR A 584 34.29 4.72 5.51
N SER A 585 33.49 3.92 4.79
CA SER A 585 33.95 2.74 4.08
C SER A 585 34.75 3.14 2.84
N ASN A 586 35.76 2.35 2.49
CA ASN A 586 36.48 2.52 1.24
C ASN A 586 35.93 1.65 0.09
N SER A 587 34.94 0.81 0.37
CA SER A 587 34.31 -0.12 -0.59
C SER A 587 32.85 0.16 -0.85
N ASP A 588 32.12 0.66 0.14
CA ASP A 588 30.66 0.77 0.10
C ASP A 588 30.25 2.21 -0.22
N TYR A 589 29.43 2.38 -1.23
CA TYR A 589 29.06 3.70 -1.75
C TYR A 589 27.59 3.81 -2.04
N TRP A 590 27.05 5.02 -1.84
CA TRP A 590 25.83 5.46 -2.50
C TRP A 590 26.18 6.18 -3.79
N ILE A 591 25.70 5.66 -4.91
CA ILE A 591 25.95 6.21 -6.23
C ILE A 591 24.65 6.90 -6.70
N THR A 592 24.70 8.20 -6.89
CA THR A 592 23.52 9.01 -7.12
C THR A 592 23.59 9.83 -8.40
N PHE A 593 22.45 10.13 -8.95
CA PHE A 593 22.26 11.16 -9.97
C PHE A 593 20.93 11.88 -9.71
N ALA A 594 20.93 13.20 -9.82
CA ALA A 594 19.68 13.96 -9.85
C ALA A 594 19.75 14.99 -10.99
N GLY A 595 18.65 15.14 -11.70
CA GLY A 595 18.62 16.00 -12.86
C GLY A 595 17.23 16.46 -13.29
N ILE A 596 17.24 17.36 -14.26
CA ILE A 596 16.08 18.08 -14.81
C ILE A 596 16.09 17.86 -16.33
N ALA A 597 14.95 17.53 -16.90
CA ALA A 597 14.78 17.29 -18.32
C ALA A 597 13.45 17.88 -18.84
N PRO A 598 13.48 18.66 -19.98
CA PRO A 598 14.63 19.37 -20.51
C PRO A 598 15.16 20.47 -19.57
N ALA A 599 16.36 20.97 -19.80
CA ALA A 599 16.95 22.04 -18.97
C ALA A 599 16.47 23.45 -19.34
N ASP A 600 16.16 23.67 -20.62
CA ASP A 600 15.69 24.92 -21.17
C ASP A 600 14.22 25.23 -20.89
N ASP A 601 13.39 24.17 -20.79
CA ASP A 601 11.98 24.21 -20.40
C ASP A 601 11.69 23.05 -19.44
N PRO A 602 11.99 23.21 -18.15
CA PRO A 602 11.91 22.12 -17.17
C PRO A 602 10.52 21.49 -17.06
N ARG A 603 10.40 20.21 -17.33
CA ARG A 603 9.16 19.45 -17.25
C ARG A 603 9.25 18.35 -16.20
N PHE A 604 10.36 17.67 -16.11
CA PHE A 604 10.55 16.53 -15.22
C PHE A 604 11.82 16.67 -14.40
N VAL A 605 11.72 16.16 -13.18
CA VAL A 605 12.87 15.98 -12.27
C VAL A 605 12.99 14.50 -11.99
N VAL A 606 14.19 13.96 -12.10
CA VAL A 606 14.48 12.55 -11.81
C VAL A 606 15.65 12.48 -10.86
N ALA A 607 15.46 11.80 -9.73
CA ALA A 607 16.53 11.43 -8.80
C ALA A 607 16.68 9.90 -8.80
N VAL A 608 17.92 9.43 -8.85
CA VAL A 608 18.30 8.01 -8.88
C VAL A 608 19.36 7.76 -7.83
N MET A 609 19.21 6.69 -7.06
CA MET A 609 20.22 6.18 -6.15
C MET A 609 20.44 4.67 -6.41
N ILE A 610 21.70 4.25 -6.44
CA ILE A 610 22.14 2.85 -6.51
C ILE A 610 22.95 2.56 -5.25
N ASP A 611 22.49 1.61 -4.46
CA ASP A 611 23.05 1.26 -3.17
C ASP A 611 24.12 0.19 -3.34
N ASP A 612 25.34 0.53 -2.94
CA ASP A 612 26.51 -0.34 -2.83
C ASP A 612 26.72 -1.26 -4.06
N PRO A 613 27.01 -0.69 -5.25
CA PRO A 613 27.36 -1.49 -6.41
C PRO A 613 28.73 -2.17 -6.22
N GLU A 614 28.87 -3.40 -6.71
CA GLU A 614 30.13 -4.16 -6.60
C GLU A 614 31.35 -3.43 -7.22
N ARG A 615 31.10 -2.65 -8.30
CA ARG A 615 32.13 -1.81 -8.91
C ARG A 615 32.20 -0.45 -8.22
N GLY A 616 33.31 -0.21 -7.56
CA GLY A 616 33.59 1.10 -6.96
C GLY A 616 33.76 2.21 -8.01
N PRO A 617 33.81 3.48 -7.55
CA PRO A 617 33.94 4.64 -8.44
C PRO A 617 35.14 4.64 -9.36
N LEU A 618 36.23 4.04 -8.93
CA LEU A 618 37.49 3.93 -9.71
C LEU A 618 37.45 2.80 -10.75
N GLU A 619 36.47 1.90 -10.66
CA GLU A 619 36.31 0.72 -11.53
C GLU A 619 35.18 0.87 -12.56
N GLY A 620 34.69 2.09 -12.78
CA GLY A 620 33.62 2.40 -13.70
C GLY A 620 32.23 2.35 -13.06
N GLY A 621 32.14 2.42 -11.72
CA GLY A 621 30.89 2.47 -10.97
C GLY A 621 30.46 3.87 -10.49
N ALA A 622 31.16 4.93 -10.95
CA ALA A 622 30.80 6.30 -10.57
C ALA A 622 29.42 6.73 -11.11
N GLY A 623 28.81 7.76 -10.48
CA GLY A 623 27.48 8.26 -10.82
C GLY A 623 27.27 8.59 -12.31
N GLY A 624 28.30 9.04 -13.02
CA GLY A 624 28.23 9.29 -14.46
C GLY A 624 28.15 8.04 -15.33
N GLN A 625 28.46 6.86 -14.77
CA GLN A 625 28.56 5.58 -15.49
C GLN A 625 27.51 4.56 -15.04
N SER A 626 26.84 4.80 -13.94
CA SER A 626 25.83 3.89 -13.37
C SER A 626 24.47 4.55 -13.19
N SER A 627 24.34 5.60 -12.38
CA SER A 627 23.05 6.26 -12.12
C SER A 627 22.64 7.29 -13.18
N ALA A 628 23.58 7.98 -13.84
CA ALA A 628 23.28 8.92 -14.92
C ALA A 628 22.68 8.24 -16.17
N PRO A 629 23.12 7.05 -16.63
CA PRO A 629 22.42 6.31 -17.67
C PRO A 629 20.95 6.01 -17.34
N VAL A 630 20.64 5.63 -16.11
CA VAL A 630 19.26 5.37 -15.67
C VAL A 630 18.42 6.65 -15.76
N PHE A 631 18.95 7.79 -15.27
CA PHE A 631 18.32 9.09 -15.46
C PHE A 631 18.05 9.39 -16.95
N THR A 632 19.03 9.17 -17.81
CA THR A 632 18.93 9.49 -19.24
C THR A 632 17.87 8.63 -19.94
N GLU A 633 17.76 7.34 -19.62
CA GLU A 633 16.74 6.45 -20.15
C GLU A 633 15.33 6.88 -19.69
N ILE A 634 15.17 7.22 -18.40
CA ILE A 634 13.89 7.73 -17.88
C ILE A 634 13.50 9.04 -18.56
N ALA A 635 14.45 9.99 -18.66
CA ALA A 635 14.20 11.28 -19.31
C ALA A 635 13.86 11.12 -20.80
N ASN A 636 14.56 10.23 -21.50
CA ASN A 636 14.29 9.94 -22.92
C ASN A 636 12.89 9.35 -23.13
N TRP A 637 12.48 8.41 -22.25
CA TRP A 637 11.15 7.83 -22.28
C TRP A 637 10.06 8.90 -22.07
N LEU A 638 10.23 9.78 -21.08
CA LEU A 638 9.31 10.86 -20.76
C LEU A 638 9.19 11.86 -21.90
N ILE A 639 10.32 12.29 -22.46
CA ILE A 639 10.38 13.23 -23.59
C ILE A 639 9.63 12.65 -24.78
N ALA A 640 9.84 11.37 -25.10
CA ALA A 640 9.15 10.71 -26.20
C ALA A 640 7.65 10.53 -25.94
N ARG A 641 7.27 10.12 -24.74
CA ARG A 641 5.87 9.89 -24.35
C ARG A 641 5.04 11.17 -24.39
N GLU A 642 5.59 12.26 -23.85
CA GLU A 642 4.90 13.56 -23.77
C GLU A 642 5.06 14.40 -25.03
N ASN A 643 5.73 13.87 -26.06
CA ASN A 643 6.00 14.57 -27.33
C ASN A 643 6.63 15.94 -27.12
N ILE A 644 7.60 16.05 -26.22
CA ILE A 644 8.27 17.32 -25.92
C ILE A 644 9.07 17.78 -27.14
N PRO A 645 8.92 19.03 -27.59
CA PRO A 645 9.69 19.54 -28.71
C PRO A 645 11.18 19.62 -28.37
N PRO A 646 12.08 19.46 -29.36
CA PRO A 646 13.52 19.60 -29.14
C PRO A 646 13.90 20.94 -28.54
N SER A 647 14.91 20.92 -27.68
CA SER A 647 15.51 22.13 -27.11
C SER A 647 16.12 23.01 -28.19
N PRO A 648 16.17 24.33 -27.99
CA PRO A 648 16.91 25.24 -28.87
C PRO A 648 18.41 24.90 -28.89
N ASP A 649 19.15 25.46 -29.85
CA ASP A 649 20.59 25.33 -29.94
C ASP A 649 21.25 25.71 -28.59
N PRO A 650 22.03 24.82 -27.95
CA PRO A 650 22.69 25.13 -26.67
C PRO A 650 23.72 26.27 -26.73
N GLY A 651 24.11 26.73 -27.90
CA GLY A 651 25.16 27.72 -28.12
C GLY A 651 26.56 27.15 -27.96
N GLU A 652 27.53 28.05 -27.75
CA GLU A 652 28.94 27.67 -27.53
C GLU A 652 29.10 26.84 -26.26
N PRO A 653 30.05 25.86 -26.24
CA PRO A 653 30.37 25.09 -25.05
C PRO A 653 30.76 25.97 -23.87
N MET A 654 30.35 25.60 -22.67
CA MET A 654 30.69 26.31 -21.44
C MET A 654 32.18 26.19 -21.14
N VAL A 655 32.80 27.27 -20.71
CA VAL A 655 34.19 27.27 -20.23
C VAL A 655 34.18 26.77 -18.79
N LEU A 656 34.71 25.56 -18.57
CA LEU A 656 34.83 24.99 -17.23
C LEU A 656 36.19 25.30 -16.61
N GLN A 657 37.23 25.26 -17.42
CA GLN A 657 38.60 25.60 -17.02
C GLN A 657 39.15 26.69 -17.94
N ALA A 658 39.49 27.84 -17.36
CA ALA A 658 40.09 28.94 -18.09
C ALA A 658 41.52 28.52 -18.47
N GLN A 659 41.97 29.02 -19.64
CA GLN A 659 43.35 28.76 -20.11
C GLN A 659 44.33 29.81 -19.59
#